data_e8b8f42688eb425b90f006e4734576f1
#
_entry.id   e8b8f42688eb425b90f006e4734576f1
#
_cell.length_a   1.000
_cell.length_b   1.000
_cell.length_c   1.000
_cell.angle_alpha   90.00
_cell.angle_beta   90.00
_cell.angle_gamma   90.00
#
_symmetry.space_group_name_H-M   'P 1'
#
loop_
_entity.id
_entity.type
_entity.pdbx_description
1 polymer ?
#
loop_
_entity_poly.entity_id
_entity_poly.type
_entity_poly.pdbx_seq_one_letter_code
_entity_poly.pdbx_strand_id
1 'polypeptide(L)'
;MRTVTCNNLHLLIISSLLVISSAYSASNDLDVLLKLKSSMIAPNGSGLKDWTPSSSPSAHCSFSGVSCDQDSRVVSLNVSFQGLFGTISPEIGLLNKLVNLTVSNVHLTGRLPSEMGNLRSLKVLNISGNVFDGDFPGEIVLGMAELETLDAFNNNFAGPLPVEIARLKNLKHLSLGGNYFTGEILESYSEIQSLEYLGLDGNQLKGKVPAILSKLKSLKKIYIGYYNSFYGEIPHEFGTLSKLEVLDMASCNISGEIPTSLSQLKHLHSLFLQLNSLTGHIPPELSGLISLTALDLSNNELTGEIPETFSALTNITLIHLFMNNLYGQIPAFFGDFPNLYILQLWQNNFTGALPKNLGRNGKLKILDVTWNHLTGTIPRDLCKGGRLQMLILMYNFFSGPIPEELGECKSLVKIRAMKNFLNGTIPAGIFNLPLMNMIELNDNNLSGELPGNMSGEALGQLKLDNNNISGQIPPGIGNLSSLTVLFLQKNRLDGEIPETIFNLKLISTINITGNNISGKIPSSFSSCSSLTSVDFSRNSLSGKIPKGVSQLSDLSLLNLSRNQLTGSIPSEISYMTSLVTLDLSYNDFIGMVPVGGQFLAFNESSFAGNPQLCLPRNAPCLSLENTAEHSGQCRRPSFGISKLVITVVALVTSLI
;
A
#
# COMPACT_ATOMS: atom_id res chain seq x y z
N MET A 1 -93.86 26.66 -30.13
CA MET A 1 -94.11 25.46 -29.34
C MET A 1 -92.81 24.63 -29.25
N ARG A 2 -92.35 24.39 -28.02
CA ARG A 2 -91.41 23.42 -27.52
C ARG A 2 -89.91 23.60 -27.92
N THR A 3 -89.30 24.47 -27.14
CA THR A 3 -87.91 24.32 -26.67
C THR A 3 -87.92 23.42 -25.45
N VAL A 4 -87.35 22.22 -25.46
CA VAL A 4 -86.86 21.45 -24.30
C VAL A 4 -85.97 20.34 -24.82
N THR A 5 -84.88 20.16 -24.12
CA THR A 5 -83.94 19.04 -24.07
C THR A 5 -82.61 19.15 -24.87
N CYS A 6 -81.71 20.01 -24.33
CA CYS A 6 -80.28 19.88 -24.62
C CYS A 6 -79.43 20.09 -23.37
N ASN A 7 -79.97 20.11 -22.13
CA ASN A 7 -79.17 20.38 -20.93
C ASN A 7 -78.83 19.15 -20.09
N ASN A 8 -79.31 17.94 -20.41
CA ASN A 8 -79.02 16.75 -19.59
C ASN A 8 -77.87 15.86 -20.14
N LEU A 9 -77.46 16.11 -21.40
CA LEU A 9 -76.35 15.33 -21.95
C LEU A 9 -74.97 15.89 -21.57
N HIS A 10 -74.88 17.20 -21.33
CA HIS A 10 -73.60 17.82 -20.87
C HIS A 10 -73.30 17.56 -19.38
N LEU A 11 -74.31 17.37 -18.52
CA LEU A 11 -74.05 17.02 -17.12
C LEU A 11 -73.64 15.58 -16.93
N LEU A 12 -74.09 14.64 -17.77
CA LEU A 12 -73.69 13.23 -17.69
C LEU A 12 -72.28 13.01 -18.26
N ILE A 13 -71.84 13.82 -19.25
CA ILE A 13 -70.45 13.73 -19.80
C ILE A 13 -69.46 14.39 -18.83
N ILE A 14 -69.80 15.47 -18.13
CA ILE A 14 -68.94 16.11 -17.12
C ILE A 14 -68.86 15.24 -15.85
N SER A 15 -69.91 14.55 -15.43
CA SER A 15 -69.87 13.62 -14.29
C SER A 15 -69.06 12.34 -14.64
N SER A 16 -69.13 11.84 -15.89
CA SER A 16 -68.33 10.71 -16.32
C SER A 16 -66.83 11.08 -16.55
N LEU A 17 -66.53 12.32 -16.99
CA LEU A 17 -65.15 12.82 -17.08
C LEU A 17 -64.54 13.12 -15.71
N LEU A 18 -65.33 13.55 -14.70
CA LEU A 18 -64.90 13.73 -13.32
C LEU A 18 -64.70 12.39 -12.59
N VAL A 19 -65.44 11.35 -12.95
CA VAL A 19 -65.27 9.99 -12.40
C VAL A 19 -64.12 9.27 -13.07
N ILE A 20 -63.80 9.58 -14.35
CA ILE A 20 -62.65 9.01 -15.04
C ILE A 20 -61.32 9.70 -14.59
N SER A 21 -61.39 10.98 -14.15
CA SER A 21 -60.20 11.65 -13.57
C SER A 21 -59.91 11.27 -12.11
N SER A 22 -60.88 10.66 -11.39
CA SER A 22 -60.64 10.14 -10.02
C SER A 22 -60.29 8.66 -9.94
N ALA A 23 -60.27 7.97 -11.07
CA ALA A 23 -59.87 6.56 -11.14
C ALA A 23 -58.40 6.35 -11.63
N TYR A 24 -57.54 7.37 -11.51
CA TYR A 24 -56.13 7.08 -11.35
C TYR A 24 -55.99 6.54 -9.91
N SER A 25 -56.12 5.23 -9.79
CA SER A 25 -55.80 4.47 -8.60
C SER A 25 -54.49 5.01 -8.05
N ALA A 26 -54.53 5.63 -6.87
CA ALA A 26 -53.33 5.91 -6.11
C ALA A 26 -52.58 4.55 -6.03
N SER A 27 -51.48 4.41 -6.76
CA SER A 27 -50.70 3.19 -6.71
C SER A 27 -50.33 2.95 -5.26
N ASN A 28 -50.73 1.79 -4.72
CA ASN A 28 -50.41 1.43 -3.35
C ASN A 28 -48.86 1.32 -3.26
N ASP A 29 -48.23 2.04 -2.32
CA ASP A 29 -46.80 2.02 -2.14
C ASP A 29 -46.26 0.58 -1.98
N LEU A 30 -47.08 -0.35 -1.44
CA LEU A 30 -46.80 -1.78 -1.39
C LEU A 30 -46.53 -2.37 -2.79
N ASP A 31 -47.42 -2.09 -3.78
CA ASP A 31 -47.26 -2.62 -5.14
C ASP A 31 -45.98 -2.09 -5.81
N VAL A 32 -45.65 -0.82 -5.57
CA VAL A 32 -44.41 -0.19 -6.03
C VAL A 32 -43.19 -0.90 -5.42
N LEU A 33 -43.19 -1.13 -4.10
CA LEU A 33 -42.06 -1.83 -3.46
C LEU A 33 -41.88 -3.26 -3.94
N LEU A 34 -42.98 -3.98 -4.20
CA LEU A 34 -42.92 -5.34 -4.74
C LEU A 34 -42.36 -5.37 -6.18
N LYS A 35 -42.68 -4.37 -7.01
CA LYS A 35 -42.11 -4.20 -8.34
C LYS A 35 -40.60 -3.86 -8.25
N LEU A 36 -40.20 -2.93 -7.36
CA LEU A 36 -38.83 -2.62 -7.09
C LEU A 36 -38.05 -3.89 -6.66
N LYS A 37 -38.61 -4.67 -5.74
CA LYS A 37 -38.02 -5.97 -5.36
C LYS A 37 -37.77 -6.85 -6.58
N SER A 38 -38.76 -7.00 -7.47
CA SER A 38 -38.67 -7.88 -8.63
C SER A 38 -37.61 -7.42 -9.64
N SER A 39 -37.32 -6.12 -9.74
CA SER A 39 -36.28 -5.57 -10.61
C SER A 39 -34.87 -5.59 -9.98
N MET A 40 -34.81 -5.58 -8.65
CA MET A 40 -33.55 -5.52 -7.90
C MET A 40 -33.00 -6.89 -7.48
N ILE A 41 -33.74 -7.98 -7.66
CA ILE A 41 -33.33 -9.32 -7.23
C ILE A 41 -33.22 -10.24 -8.44
N ALA A 42 -32.07 -10.89 -8.59
CA ALA A 42 -31.88 -11.96 -9.57
C ALA A 42 -32.84 -13.14 -9.27
N PRO A 43 -33.24 -13.94 -10.27
CA PRO A 43 -34.20 -15.03 -10.11
C PRO A 43 -33.92 -16.02 -8.97
N ASN A 44 -32.69 -16.15 -8.55
CA ASN A 44 -32.24 -17.00 -7.44
C ASN A 44 -31.67 -16.20 -6.26
N GLY A 45 -31.90 -14.88 -6.20
CA GLY A 45 -31.38 -13.99 -5.17
C GLY A 45 -32.14 -14.11 -3.84
N SER A 46 -31.46 -13.78 -2.74
CA SER A 46 -32.00 -13.92 -1.37
C SER A 46 -32.31 -12.61 -0.65
N GLY A 47 -32.20 -11.45 -1.33
CA GLY A 47 -32.47 -10.14 -0.73
C GLY A 47 -33.96 -9.87 -0.48
N LEU A 48 -34.26 -8.92 0.41
CA LEU A 48 -35.62 -8.40 0.68
C LEU A 48 -36.66 -9.50 0.92
N LYS A 49 -36.34 -10.53 1.73
CA LYS A 49 -37.19 -11.72 1.92
C LYS A 49 -38.55 -11.37 2.57
N ASP A 50 -38.55 -10.41 3.45
CA ASP A 50 -39.72 -9.92 4.20
C ASP A 50 -40.66 -9.04 3.35
N TRP A 51 -40.21 -8.60 2.17
CA TRP A 51 -41.08 -7.84 1.25
C TRP A 51 -42.05 -8.82 0.54
N THR A 52 -43.21 -9.02 1.10
CA THR A 52 -44.17 -10.01 0.61
C THR A 52 -45.54 -9.37 0.33
N PRO A 53 -46.32 -9.87 -0.65
CA PRO A 53 -47.66 -9.43 -0.87
C PRO A 53 -48.52 -9.53 0.42
N SER A 54 -49.33 -8.54 0.68
CA SER A 54 -50.21 -8.49 1.85
C SER A 54 -51.54 -7.81 1.51
N SER A 55 -52.61 -8.21 2.18
CA SER A 55 -53.90 -7.56 2.09
C SER A 55 -54.04 -6.35 3.05
N SER A 56 -53.08 -6.18 3.98
CA SER A 56 -53.05 -5.02 4.89
C SER A 56 -52.47 -3.80 4.16
N PRO A 57 -53.17 -2.66 4.16
CA PRO A 57 -52.73 -1.46 3.45
C PRO A 57 -51.39 -0.87 3.95
N SER A 58 -50.99 -1.17 5.19
CA SER A 58 -49.78 -0.65 5.83
C SER A 58 -48.69 -1.71 6.03
N ALA A 59 -48.85 -2.92 5.50
CA ALA A 59 -47.90 -4.02 5.72
C ALA A 59 -46.49 -3.66 5.30
N HIS A 60 -46.32 -2.91 4.22
CA HIS A 60 -45.01 -2.48 3.69
C HIS A 60 -44.24 -1.55 4.64
N CYS A 61 -44.93 -0.92 5.57
CA CYS A 61 -44.24 -0.08 6.57
C CYS A 61 -43.43 -0.88 7.60
N SER A 62 -43.61 -2.21 7.64
CA SER A 62 -42.82 -3.13 8.46
C SER A 62 -41.68 -3.81 7.68
N PHE A 63 -41.55 -3.56 6.38
CA PHE A 63 -40.50 -4.14 5.55
C PHE A 63 -39.13 -3.61 5.95
N SER A 64 -38.13 -4.46 5.91
CA SER A 64 -36.74 -4.04 6.19
C SER A 64 -36.31 -2.92 5.26
N GLY A 65 -35.81 -1.84 5.85
CA GLY A 65 -35.36 -0.66 5.10
C GLY A 65 -36.46 0.30 4.68
N VAL A 66 -37.73 0.07 4.99
CA VAL A 66 -38.86 0.96 4.70
C VAL A 66 -39.30 1.70 5.95
N SER A 67 -39.55 2.99 5.80
CA SER A 67 -40.23 3.81 6.84
C SER A 67 -41.35 4.62 6.22
N CYS A 68 -42.47 4.71 6.92
CA CYS A 68 -43.68 5.43 6.47
C CYS A 68 -44.01 6.62 7.35
N ASP A 69 -44.85 7.53 6.83
CA ASP A 69 -45.51 8.58 7.59
C ASP A 69 -46.78 8.06 8.27
N GLN A 70 -47.56 8.98 8.88
CA GLN A 70 -48.82 8.67 9.59
C GLN A 70 -49.90 8.14 8.64
N ASP A 71 -49.81 8.46 7.35
CA ASP A 71 -50.75 8.02 6.31
C ASP A 71 -50.32 6.73 5.63
N SER A 72 -49.34 6.02 6.22
CA SER A 72 -48.71 4.81 5.67
C SER A 72 -48.08 5.01 4.28
N ARG A 73 -47.60 6.21 3.95
CA ARG A 73 -46.86 6.50 2.73
C ARG A 73 -45.37 6.35 2.98
N VAL A 74 -44.65 5.75 2.05
CA VAL A 74 -43.19 5.54 2.15
C VAL A 74 -42.47 6.88 2.10
N VAL A 75 -41.75 7.22 3.18
CA VAL A 75 -40.94 8.44 3.30
C VAL A 75 -39.44 8.13 3.31
N SER A 76 -39.03 6.89 3.63
CA SER A 76 -37.63 6.48 3.57
C SER A 76 -37.50 5.04 3.05
N LEU A 77 -36.58 4.86 2.15
CA LEU A 77 -36.21 3.56 1.60
C LEU A 77 -34.68 3.39 1.66
N ASN A 78 -34.20 2.43 2.48
CA ASN A 78 -32.81 2.10 2.62
C ASN A 78 -32.59 0.58 2.51
N VAL A 79 -32.06 0.15 1.39
CA VAL A 79 -31.75 -1.27 1.10
C VAL A 79 -30.26 -1.54 0.90
N SER A 80 -29.42 -0.71 1.54
CA SER A 80 -27.95 -0.79 1.44
C SER A 80 -27.41 -2.12 1.95
N PHE A 81 -26.25 -2.53 1.39
CA PHE A 81 -25.49 -3.71 1.78
C PHE A 81 -26.24 -5.04 1.69
N GLN A 82 -27.36 -5.09 0.95
CA GLN A 82 -28.06 -6.33 0.64
C GLN A 82 -27.55 -6.90 -0.68
N GLY A 83 -27.55 -8.20 -0.81
CA GLY A 83 -27.15 -8.89 -2.05
C GLY A 83 -28.21 -8.73 -3.14
N LEU A 84 -28.33 -7.50 -3.68
CA LEU A 84 -29.24 -7.17 -4.77
C LEU A 84 -28.48 -7.14 -6.09
N PHE A 85 -29.15 -7.45 -7.17
CA PHE A 85 -28.64 -7.40 -8.54
C PHE A 85 -29.78 -6.99 -9.46
N GLY A 86 -29.53 -6.14 -10.43
CA GLY A 86 -30.57 -5.71 -11.36
C GLY A 86 -30.63 -4.20 -11.49
N THR A 87 -31.80 -3.62 -11.63
CA THR A 87 -32.01 -2.21 -11.94
C THR A 87 -33.04 -1.57 -11.01
N ILE A 88 -33.05 -0.24 -10.96
CA ILE A 88 -34.14 0.51 -10.33
C ILE A 88 -35.29 0.59 -11.35
N SER A 89 -36.45 0.08 -10.96
CA SER A 89 -37.64 0.13 -11.80
C SER A 89 -38.24 1.57 -11.88
N PRO A 90 -38.79 2.00 -13.03
CA PRO A 90 -39.44 3.28 -13.22
C PRO A 90 -40.56 3.61 -12.19
N GLU A 91 -41.21 2.57 -11.64
CA GLU A 91 -42.22 2.71 -10.63
C GLU A 91 -41.75 3.42 -9.34
N ILE A 92 -40.41 3.51 -9.11
CA ILE A 92 -39.85 4.30 -8.00
C ILE A 92 -40.39 5.73 -7.98
N GLY A 93 -40.62 6.33 -9.16
CA GLY A 93 -41.19 7.68 -9.30
C GLY A 93 -42.62 7.85 -8.76
N LEU A 94 -43.33 6.77 -8.41
CA LEU A 94 -44.66 6.79 -7.80
C LEU A 94 -44.58 6.99 -6.28
N LEU A 95 -43.44 6.80 -5.62
CA LEU A 95 -43.23 7.06 -4.19
C LEU A 95 -43.07 8.57 -3.93
N ASN A 96 -44.07 9.35 -4.26
CA ASN A 96 -44.01 10.83 -4.29
C ASN A 96 -43.83 11.49 -2.91
N LYS A 97 -43.91 10.73 -1.80
CA LYS A 97 -43.63 11.18 -0.43
C LYS A 97 -42.25 10.82 0.04
N LEU A 98 -41.45 10.16 -0.81
CA LEU A 98 -40.11 9.73 -0.46
C LEU A 98 -39.17 10.94 -0.20
N VAL A 99 -38.59 10.95 0.99
CA VAL A 99 -37.64 11.97 1.46
C VAL A 99 -36.21 11.43 1.39
N ASN A 100 -36.02 10.15 1.73
CA ASN A 100 -34.72 9.50 1.70
C ASN A 100 -34.74 8.25 0.81
N LEU A 101 -33.86 8.20 -0.19
CA LEU A 101 -33.58 7.02 -1.00
C LEU A 101 -32.12 6.65 -0.86
N THR A 102 -31.83 5.49 -0.26
CA THR A 102 -30.49 4.96 -0.09
C THR A 102 -30.44 3.52 -0.59
N VAL A 103 -29.71 3.31 -1.68
CA VAL A 103 -29.50 1.99 -2.32
C VAL A 103 -28.01 1.82 -2.58
N SER A 104 -27.20 1.90 -1.53
CA SER A 104 -25.75 1.89 -1.65
C SER A 104 -25.14 0.50 -1.44
N ASN A 105 -24.07 0.20 -2.17
CA ASN A 105 -23.30 -1.05 -2.08
C ASN A 105 -24.15 -2.32 -2.25
N VAL A 106 -25.00 -2.35 -3.30
CA VAL A 106 -25.94 -3.44 -3.58
C VAL A 106 -25.81 -4.03 -4.99
N HIS A 107 -24.80 -3.62 -5.79
CA HIS A 107 -24.50 -4.11 -7.14
C HIS A 107 -25.61 -3.89 -8.19
N LEU A 108 -26.43 -2.85 -8.04
CA LEU A 108 -27.39 -2.46 -9.07
C LEU A 108 -26.69 -1.94 -10.31
N THR A 109 -27.28 -2.18 -11.49
CA THR A 109 -26.72 -1.90 -12.81
C THR A 109 -27.67 -1.09 -13.68
N GLY A 110 -27.19 -0.72 -14.89
CA GLY A 110 -27.98 -0.04 -15.90
C GLY A 110 -28.20 1.45 -15.59
N ARG A 111 -29.12 2.07 -16.29
CA ARG A 111 -29.41 3.51 -16.19
C ARG A 111 -30.40 3.82 -15.09
N LEU A 112 -30.29 5.01 -14.52
CA LEU A 112 -31.31 5.53 -13.62
C LEU A 112 -32.59 5.87 -14.41
N PRO A 113 -33.78 5.47 -13.94
CA PRO A 113 -35.02 5.77 -14.65
C PRO A 113 -35.40 7.28 -14.55
N SER A 114 -35.86 7.85 -15.66
CA SER A 114 -36.26 9.26 -15.74
C SER A 114 -37.37 9.63 -14.76
N GLU A 115 -38.22 8.65 -14.41
CA GLU A 115 -39.32 8.76 -13.46
C GLU A 115 -38.88 9.13 -12.03
N MET A 116 -37.61 8.93 -11.70
CA MET A 116 -37.03 9.43 -10.44
C MET A 116 -37.22 10.96 -10.29
N GLY A 117 -37.30 11.70 -11.40
CA GLY A 117 -37.61 13.13 -11.39
C GLY A 117 -38.97 13.49 -10.77
N ASN A 118 -39.87 12.51 -10.55
CA ASN A 118 -41.14 12.70 -9.86
C ASN A 118 -41.01 12.72 -8.33
N LEU A 119 -39.85 12.41 -7.76
CA LEU A 119 -39.60 12.36 -6.31
C LEU A 119 -39.36 13.77 -5.74
N ARG A 120 -40.39 14.61 -5.80
CA ARG A 120 -40.31 16.05 -5.48
C ARG A 120 -39.98 16.36 -4.02
N SER A 121 -40.26 15.42 -3.11
CA SER A 121 -39.96 15.54 -1.67
C SER A 121 -38.56 15.04 -1.28
N LEU A 122 -37.79 14.52 -2.25
CA LEU A 122 -36.53 13.87 -1.97
C LEU A 122 -35.47 14.86 -1.48
N LYS A 123 -34.88 14.57 -0.31
CA LYS A 123 -33.80 15.33 0.30
C LYS A 123 -32.47 14.59 0.23
N VAL A 124 -32.49 13.25 0.27
CA VAL A 124 -31.32 12.41 0.22
C VAL A 124 -31.45 11.40 -0.90
N LEU A 125 -30.55 11.46 -1.87
CA LEU A 125 -30.35 10.43 -2.88
C LEU A 125 -28.94 9.88 -2.71
N ASN A 126 -28.84 8.64 -2.20
CA ASN A 126 -27.57 7.91 -2.12
C ASN A 126 -27.69 6.61 -2.92
N ILE A 127 -26.96 6.56 -4.02
CA ILE A 127 -26.85 5.43 -4.94
C ILE A 127 -25.39 4.96 -5.08
N SER A 128 -24.54 5.29 -4.11
CA SER A 128 -23.11 5.01 -4.15
C SER A 128 -22.77 3.52 -4.11
N GLY A 129 -21.59 3.16 -4.65
CA GLY A 129 -21.08 1.78 -4.61
C GLY A 129 -21.92 0.78 -5.40
N ASN A 130 -22.39 1.18 -6.58
CA ASN A 130 -23.13 0.33 -7.52
C ASN A 130 -22.42 0.26 -8.88
N VAL A 131 -23.12 -0.22 -9.89
CA VAL A 131 -22.61 -0.37 -11.25
C VAL A 131 -23.55 0.35 -12.25
N PHE A 132 -24.18 1.45 -11.80
CA PHE A 132 -25.00 2.29 -12.69
C PHE A 132 -24.12 2.89 -13.79
N ASP A 133 -24.62 2.92 -15.03
CA ASP A 133 -23.83 3.25 -16.21
C ASP A 133 -24.51 4.31 -17.12
N GLY A 134 -23.79 4.67 -18.17
CA GLY A 134 -24.20 5.72 -19.11
C GLY A 134 -24.01 7.13 -18.55
N ASP A 135 -24.60 8.11 -19.22
CA ASP A 135 -24.60 9.48 -18.74
C ASP A 135 -25.49 9.61 -17.50
N PHE A 136 -25.05 10.37 -16.50
CA PHE A 136 -25.92 10.69 -15.38
C PHE A 136 -27.09 11.55 -15.88
N PRO A 137 -28.36 11.13 -15.71
CA PRO A 137 -29.50 11.85 -16.28
C PRO A 137 -29.79 13.14 -15.50
N GLY A 138 -29.13 14.25 -15.88
CA GLY A 138 -29.23 15.54 -15.18
C GLY A 138 -30.65 16.04 -15.01
N GLU A 139 -31.55 15.70 -15.95
CA GLU A 139 -32.97 16.09 -15.91
C GLU A 139 -33.71 15.53 -14.70
N ILE A 140 -33.29 14.39 -14.11
CA ILE A 140 -34.00 13.85 -12.94
C ILE A 140 -33.90 14.79 -11.73
N VAL A 141 -32.75 15.46 -11.56
CA VAL A 141 -32.54 16.34 -10.39
C VAL A 141 -33.34 17.63 -10.48
N LEU A 142 -33.82 18.02 -11.68
CA LEU A 142 -34.70 19.19 -11.83
C LEU A 142 -36.05 19.03 -11.08
N GLY A 143 -36.51 17.79 -10.92
CA GLY A 143 -37.70 17.49 -10.13
C GLY A 143 -37.47 17.41 -8.62
N MET A 144 -36.20 17.38 -8.19
CA MET A 144 -35.80 17.17 -6.80
C MET A 144 -35.32 18.48 -6.15
N ALA A 145 -36.11 19.55 -6.21
CA ALA A 145 -35.73 20.90 -5.75
C ALA A 145 -35.32 20.97 -4.26
N GLU A 146 -35.80 20.01 -3.44
CA GLU A 146 -35.50 19.90 -2.01
C GLU A 146 -34.24 19.11 -1.70
N LEU A 147 -33.50 18.63 -2.73
CA LEU A 147 -32.36 17.74 -2.53
C LEU A 147 -31.23 18.44 -1.76
N GLU A 148 -30.84 17.84 -0.64
CA GLU A 148 -29.74 18.28 0.23
C GLU A 148 -28.47 17.41 0.04
N THR A 149 -28.65 16.13 -0.32
CA THR A 149 -27.56 15.16 -0.54
C THR A 149 -27.74 14.43 -1.86
N LEU A 150 -26.76 14.50 -2.73
CA LEU A 150 -26.58 13.66 -3.92
C LEU A 150 -25.27 12.90 -3.80
N ASP A 151 -25.36 11.61 -3.53
CA ASP A 151 -24.21 10.71 -3.45
C ASP A 151 -24.34 9.60 -4.49
N ALA A 152 -23.56 9.72 -5.58
CA ALA A 152 -23.43 8.74 -6.64
C ALA A 152 -21.98 8.21 -6.74
N PHE A 153 -21.22 8.28 -5.63
CA PHE A 153 -19.83 7.84 -5.55
C PHE A 153 -19.68 6.38 -5.96
N ASN A 154 -18.59 6.08 -6.68
CA ASN A 154 -18.20 4.72 -7.06
C ASN A 154 -19.31 3.99 -7.85
N ASN A 155 -19.52 4.45 -9.09
CA ASN A 155 -20.40 3.87 -10.11
C ASN A 155 -19.66 3.87 -11.48
N ASN A 156 -20.41 3.58 -12.55
CA ASN A 156 -19.88 3.59 -13.92
C ASN A 156 -20.47 4.76 -14.77
N PHE A 157 -20.90 5.84 -14.13
CA PHE A 157 -21.40 7.00 -14.87
C PHE A 157 -20.27 7.60 -15.73
N ALA A 158 -20.61 8.00 -16.95
CA ALA A 158 -19.68 8.56 -17.93
C ALA A 158 -20.20 9.91 -18.50
N GLY A 159 -19.53 10.42 -19.53
CA GLY A 159 -19.91 11.69 -20.15
C GLY A 159 -19.55 12.92 -19.32
N PRO A 160 -20.10 14.11 -19.64
CA PRO A 160 -19.82 15.34 -18.91
C PRO A 160 -20.53 15.38 -17.55
N LEU A 161 -20.04 16.24 -16.65
CA LEU A 161 -20.75 16.55 -15.41
C LEU A 161 -22.13 17.18 -15.72
N PRO A 162 -23.22 16.78 -15.02
CA PRO A 162 -24.57 17.29 -15.30
C PRO A 162 -24.72 18.76 -14.88
N VAL A 163 -24.98 19.64 -15.84
CA VAL A 163 -25.13 21.09 -15.60
C VAL A 163 -26.37 21.41 -14.75
N GLU A 164 -27.38 20.58 -14.79
CA GLU A 164 -28.66 20.73 -14.07
C GLU A 164 -28.46 20.75 -12.56
N ILE A 165 -27.41 20.08 -12.04
CA ILE A 165 -27.08 20.06 -10.60
C ILE A 165 -26.89 21.49 -10.06
N ALA A 166 -26.40 22.42 -10.87
CA ALA A 166 -26.24 23.83 -10.48
C ALA A 166 -27.55 24.50 -10.02
N ARG A 167 -28.70 23.93 -10.36
CA ARG A 167 -30.02 24.45 -9.99
C ARG A 167 -30.49 24.02 -8.60
N LEU A 168 -29.81 23.04 -7.98
CA LEU A 168 -30.16 22.52 -6.65
C LEU A 168 -29.65 23.48 -5.55
N LYS A 169 -30.44 24.48 -5.21
CA LYS A 169 -30.00 25.54 -4.28
C LYS A 169 -29.93 25.10 -2.81
N ASN A 170 -30.53 23.95 -2.46
CA ASN A 170 -30.48 23.36 -1.10
C ASN A 170 -29.37 22.31 -0.95
N LEU A 171 -28.63 21.98 -2.04
CA LEU A 171 -27.64 20.90 -2.04
C LEU A 171 -26.44 21.26 -1.16
N LYS A 172 -26.20 20.43 -0.15
CA LYS A 172 -25.09 20.54 0.81
C LYS A 172 -23.96 19.55 0.50
N HIS A 173 -24.33 18.37 -0.01
CA HIS A 173 -23.41 17.28 -0.28
C HIS A 173 -23.57 16.82 -1.73
N LEU A 174 -22.51 17.00 -2.52
CA LEU A 174 -22.40 16.51 -3.90
C LEU A 174 -21.20 15.56 -3.98
N SER A 175 -21.45 14.29 -4.22
CA SER A 175 -20.43 13.26 -4.42
C SER A 175 -20.67 12.52 -5.73
N LEU A 176 -19.83 12.79 -6.72
CA LEU A 176 -19.78 12.16 -8.05
C LEU A 176 -18.43 11.45 -8.29
N GLY A 177 -17.60 11.32 -7.25
CA GLY A 177 -16.29 10.69 -7.34
C GLY A 177 -16.36 9.21 -7.69
N GLY A 178 -15.22 8.63 -8.11
CA GLY A 178 -15.14 7.20 -8.43
C GLY A 178 -16.03 6.80 -9.62
N ASN A 179 -16.08 7.62 -10.66
CA ASN A 179 -16.85 7.38 -11.88
C ASN A 179 -15.97 7.58 -13.13
N TYR A 180 -16.56 7.71 -14.28
CA TYR A 180 -15.88 7.97 -15.56
C TYR A 180 -16.28 9.33 -16.18
N PHE A 181 -16.65 10.31 -15.36
CA PHE A 181 -16.99 11.65 -15.86
C PHE A 181 -15.80 12.29 -16.56
N THR A 182 -16.09 12.97 -17.66
CA THR A 182 -15.11 13.62 -18.55
C THR A 182 -15.42 15.12 -18.70
N GLY A 183 -14.56 15.84 -19.40
CA GLY A 183 -14.75 17.29 -19.59
C GLY A 183 -14.19 18.10 -18.43
N GLU A 184 -14.73 19.27 -18.19
CA GLU A 184 -14.24 20.23 -17.20
C GLU A 184 -15.13 20.28 -15.95
N ILE A 185 -14.58 20.77 -14.85
CA ILE A 185 -15.41 21.13 -13.68
C ILE A 185 -16.24 22.35 -14.06
N LEU A 186 -17.55 22.27 -13.91
CA LEU A 186 -18.46 23.32 -14.35
C LEU A 186 -18.41 24.55 -13.44
N GLU A 187 -18.15 25.73 -14.03
CA GLU A 187 -18.19 27.01 -13.30
C GLU A 187 -19.55 27.26 -12.65
N SER A 188 -20.64 26.78 -13.27
CA SER A 188 -22.01 26.90 -12.76
C SER A 188 -22.22 26.22 -11.40
N TYR A 189 -21.37 25.25 -11.03
CA TYR A 189 -21.44 24.66 -9.69
C TYR A 189 -21.16 25.69 -8.58
N SER A 190 -20.47 26.79 -8.89
CA SER A 190 -20.30 27.94 -7.98
C SER A 190 -21.61 28.61 -7.57
N GLU A 191 -22.73 28.31 -8.23
CA GLU A 191 -24.05 28.83 -7.86
C GLU A 191 -24.72 28.09 -6.71
N ILE A 192 -24.22 26.92 -6.31
CA ILE A 192 -24.77 26.09 -5.23
C ILE A 192 -24.25 26.61 -3.88
N GLN A 193 -24.74 27.76 -3.43
CA GLN A 193 -24.18 28.47 -2.27
C GLN A 193 -24.34 27.73 -0.94
N SER A 194 -25.22 26.72 -0.87
CA SER A 194 -25.41 25.82 0.27
C SER A 194 -24.38 24.70 0.36
N LEU A 195 -23.54 24.50 -0.68
CA LEU A 195 -22.65 23.36 -0.80
C LEU A 195 -21.58 23.34 0.31
N GLU A 196 -21.51 22.25 1.05
CA GLU A 196 -20.55 22.01 2.12
C GLU A 196 -19.50 20.94 1.72
N TYR A 197 -19.87 20.00 0.86
CA TYR A 197 -19.02 18.89 0.39
C TYR A 197 -19.07 18.81 -1.14
N LEU A 198 -17.90 18.83 -1.77
CA LEU A 198 -17.73 18.63 -3.22
C LEU A 198 -16.74 17.48 -3.45
N GLY A 199 -17.22 16.33 -3.92
CA GLY A 199 -16.45 15.15 -4.29
C GLY A 199 -16.55 14.88 -5.78
N LEU A 200 -15.46 15.10 -6.51
CA LEU A 200 -15.31 14.82 -7.95
C LEU A 200 -14.06 13.99 -8.22
N ASP A 201 -13.41 13.49 -7.17
CA ASP A 201 -12.21 12.67 -7.22
C ASP A 201 -12.44 11.36 -7.97
N GLY A 202 -11.37 10.76 -8.51
CA GLY A 202 -11.48 9.46 -9.15
C GLY A 202 -12.31 9.45 -10.44
N ASN A 203 -12.18 10.49 -11.28
CA ASN A 203 -12.85 10.62 -12.58
C ASN A 203 -11.82 10.82 -13.72
N GLN A 204 -12.28 11.24 -14.89
CA GLN A 204 -11.44 11.58 -16.05
C GLN A 204 -11.62 13.06 -16.44
N LEU A 205 -11.83 13.92 -15.45
CA LEU A 205 -12.01 15.36 -15.65
C LEU A 205 -10.66 15.99 -16.07
N LYS A 206 -10.76 17.07 -16.83
CA LYS A 206 -9.62 17.82 -17.37
C LYS A 206 -9.91 19.32 -17.35
N GLY A 207 -9.02 20.11 -17.89
CA GLY A 207 -9.18 21.57 -17.91
C GLY A 207 -8.47 22.23 -16.72
N LYS A 208 -8.85 23.44 -16.41
CA LYS A 208 -8.38 24.16 -15.21
C LYS A 208 -9.35 23.96 -14.04
N VAL A 209 -8.82 23.95 -12.84
CA VAL A 209 -9.66 24.05 -11.66
C VAL A 209 -10.28 25.45 -11.59
N PRO A 210 -11.63 25.59 -11.63
CA PRO A 210 -12.25 26.91 -11.72
C PRO A 210 -12.10 27.72 -10.43
N ALA A 211 -11.40 28.86 -10.52
CA ALA A 211 -11.20 29.79 -9.40
C ALA A 211 -12.54 30.29 -8.80
N ILE A 212 -13.58 30.35 -9.64
CA ILE A 212 -14.91 30.82 -9.24
C ILE A 212 -15.58 29.92 -8.19
N LEU A 213 -15.13 28.65 -8.00
CA LEU A 213 -15.60 27.78 -6.91
C LEU A 213 -15.31 28.39 -5.53
N SER A 214 -14.37 29.34 -5.43
CA SER A 214 -14.11 30.13 -4.22
C SER A 214 -15.31 30.96 -3.73
N LYS A 215 -16.36 31.11 -4.55
CA LYS A 215 -17.65 31.71 -4.14
C LYS A 215 -18.47 30.84 -3.19
N LEU A 216 -18.20 29.52 -3.11
CA LEU A 216 -18.88 28.55 -2.26
C LEU A 216 -18.48 28.72 -0.79
N LYS A 217 -18.94 29.80 -0.14
CA LYS A 217 -18.50 30.15 1.24
C LYS A 217 -18.94 29.20 2.34
N SER A 218 -19.82 28.24 2.03
CA SER A 218 -20.25 27.18 2.93
C SER A 218 -19.35 25.94 2.83
N LEU A 219 -18.47 25.86 1.86
CA LEU A 219 -17.70 24.67 1.53
C LEU A 219 -16.70 24.32 2.65
N LYS A 220 -16.80 23.07 3.09
CA LYS A 220 -15.94 22.48 4.13
C LYS A 220 -14.96 21.46 3.54
N LYS A 221 -15.36 20.74 2.49
CA LYS A 221 -14.53 19.68 1.93
C LYS A 221 -14.53 19.71 0.41
N ILE A 222 -13.34 19.66 -0.16
CA ILE A 222 -13.10 19.53 -1.60
C ILE A 222 -12.25 18.29 -1.83
N TYR A 223 -12.75 17.37 -2.65
CA TYR A 223 -12.03 16.21 -3.19
C TYR A 223 -12.14 16.25 -4.70
N ILE A 224 -11.05 16.60 -5.39
CA ILE A 224 -11.01 16.68 -6.86
C ILE A 224 -9.80 15.96 -7.45
N GLY A 225 -9.04 15.25 -6.60
CA GLY A 225 -7.85 14.51 -6.99
C GLY A 225 -8.13 13.19 -7.72
N TYR A 226 -7.11 12.37 -7.80
CA TYR A 226 -7.06 11.00 -8.34
C TYR A 226 -7.71 10.80 -9.72
N TYR A 227 -6.95 10.30 -10.67
CA TYR A 227 -7.33 10.02 -12.06
C TYR A 227 -7.82 11.22 -12.89
N ASN A 228 -8.19 12.34 -12.26
CA ASN A 228 -8.42 13.59 -12.99
C ASN A 228 -7.09 14.13 -13.55
N SER A 229 -7.14 14.89 -14.62
CA SER A 229 -5.94 15.43 -15.29
C SER A 229 -6.15 16.91 -15.60
N PHE A 230 -6.04 17.72 -14.56
CA PHE A 230 -6.13 19.17 -14.71
C PHE A 230 -4.79 19.73 -15.22
N TYR A 231 -4.78 21.01 -15.58
CA TYR A 231 -3.57 21.76 -15.88
C TYR A 231 -3.62 23.14 -15.23
N GLY A 232 -2.44 23.73 -15.03
CA GLY A 232 -2.29 25.01 -14.35
C GLY A 232 -2.14 24.88 -12.84
N GLU A 233 -2.37 25.97 -12.17
CA GLU A 233 -2.03 26.15 -10.75
C GLU A 233 -3.23 25.93 -9.85
N ILE A 234 -2.97 25.77 -8.55
CA ILE A 234 -4.00 25.81 -7.50
C ILE A 234 -4.58 27.23 -7.49
N PRO A 235 -5.91 27.43 -7.60
CA PRO A 235 -6.48 28.77 -7.56
C PRO A 235 -6.18 29.48 -6.24
N HIS A 236 -5.52 30.64 -6.30
CA HIS A 236 -5.19 31.41 -5.09
C HIS A 236 -6.44 31.91 -4.38
N GLU A 237 -7.57 32.04 -5.06
CA GLU A 237 -8.87 32.42 -4.51
C GLU A 237 -9.39 31.38 -3.51
N PHE A 238 -8.91 30.14 -3.55
CA PHE A 238 -9.30 29.11 -2.58
C PHE A 238 -8.95 29.50 -1.14
N GLY A 239 -7.95 30.35 -0.93
CA GLY A 239 -7.65 30.94 0.37
C GLY A 239 -8.84 31.71 1.02
N THR A 240 -9.86 32.08 0.23
CA THR A 240 -11.06 32.75 0.74
C THR A 240 -12.17 31.80 1.24
N LEU A 241 -11.98 30.48 1.14
CA LEU A 241 -12.91 29.45 1.61
C LEU A 241 -12.78 29.23 3.13
N SER A 242 -13.16 30.22 3.91
CA SER A 242 -12.84 30.31 5.35
C SER A 242 -13.34 29.12 6.20
N LYS A 243 -14.32 28.35 5.72
CA LYS A 243 -14.84 27.17 6.41
C LYS A 243 -14.19 25.86 5.96
N LEU A 244 -13.23 25.92 5.03
CA LEU A 244 -12.63 24.72 4.46
C LEU A 244 -11.84 23.94 5.53
N GLU A 245 -12.16 22.67 5.67
CA GLU A 245 -11.59 21.70 6.58
C GLU A 245 -10.64 20.72 5.88
N VAL A 246 -10.98 20.35 4.63
CA VAL A 246 -10.19 19.42 3.81
C VAL A 246 -10.06 19.97 2.41
N LEU A 247 -8.81 20.02 1.92
CA LEU A 247 -8.49 20.26 0.52
C LEU A 247 -7.68 19.08 0.00
N ASP A 248 -8.31 18.28 -0.87
CA ASP A 248 -7.67 17.14 -1.53
C ASP A 248 -7.66 17.36 -3.05
N MET A 249 -6.46 17.61 -3.55
CA MET A 249 -6.12 17.77 -4.95
C MET A 249 -4.96 16.84 -5.34
N ALA A 250 -4.92 15.66 -4.71
CA ALA A 250 -3.87 14.67 -4.93
C ALA A 250 -3.98 14.01 -6.30
N SER A 251 -2.84 13.73 -6.93
CA SER A 251 -2.77 12.94 -8.18
C SER A 251 -3.72 13.46 -9.27
N CYS A 252 -3.62 14.73 -9.59
CA CYS A 252 -4.48 15.36 -10.60
C CYS A 252 -3.75 16.31 -11.58
N ASN A 253 -2.42 16.15 -11.70
CA ASN A 253 -1.59 16.82 -12.72
C ASN A 253 -1.52 18.36 -12.59
N ILE A 254 -1.70 18.90 -11.38
CA ILE A 254 -1.56 20.32 -11.09
C ILE A 254 -0.08 20.69 -11.05
N SER A 255 0.25 21.91 -11.47
CA SER A 255 1.60 22.48 -11.52
C SER A 255 1.68 23.86 -10.86
N GLY A 256 2.84 24.52 -10.98
CA GLY A 256 3.05 25.83 -10.39
C GLY A 256 3.35 25.80 -8.90
N GLU A 257 3.27 26.95 -8.25
CA GLU A 257 3.62 27.09 -6.83
C GLU A 257 2.40 26.89 -5.92
N ILE A 258 2.65 26.53 -4.66
CA ILE A 258 1.60 26.48 -3.65
C ILE A 258 1.21 27.91 -3.26
N PRO A 259 -0.06 28.34 -3.44
CA PRO A 259 -0.45 29.71 -3.14
C PRO A 259 -0.34 30.08 -1.66
N THR A 260 0.33 31.18 -1.36
CA THR A 260 0.46 31.71 0.02
C THR A 260 -0.90 32.03 0.65
N SER A 261 -1.91 32.36 -0.15
CA SER A 261 -3.28 32.65 0.28
C SER A 261 -3.95 31.47 1.02
N LEU A 262 -3.53 30.21 0.77
CA LEU A 262 -4.05 29.06 1.50
C LEU A 262 -3.82 29.19 3.01
N SER A 263 -2.85 29.99 3.45
CA SER A 263 -2.58 30.31 4.86
C SER A 263 -3.77 30.94 5.61
N GLN A 264 -4.77 31.42 4.89
CA GLN A 264 -5.98 32.03 5.46
C GLN A 264 -7.01 30.98 5.92
N LEU A 265 -6.84 29.72 5.56
CA LEU A 265 -7.78 28.62 5.85
C LEU A 265 -7.61 28.11 7.28
N LYS A 266 -8.08 28.88 8.28
CA LYS A 266 -7.84 28.61 9.70
C LYS A 266 -8.51 27.34 10.23
N HIS A 267 -9.49 26.80 9.52
CA HIS A 267 -10.18 25.55 9.84
C HIS A 267 -9.62 24.33 9.10
N LEU A 268 -8.67 24.54 8.17
CA LEU A 268 -8.10 23.45 7.39
C LEU A 268 -7.29 22.50 8.31
N HIS A 269 -7.75 21.25 8.40
CA HIS A 269 -7.04 20.22 9.13
C HIS A 269 -6.34 19.20 8.23
N SER A 270 -6.70 19.13 6.92
CA SER A 270 -6.03 18.24 5.97
C SER A 270 -5.76 18.95 4.65
N LEU A 271 -4.49 18.96 4.25
CA LEU A 271 -4.03 19.48 2.96
C LEU A 271 -3.30 18.36 2.22
N PHE A 272 -3.92 17.85 1.14
CA PHE A 272 -3.42 16.77 0.32
C PHE A 272 -3.17 17.25 -1.11
N LEU A 273 -1.89 17.41 -1.45
CA LEU A 273 -1.41 17.89 -2.75
C LEU A 273 -0.39 16.93 -3.39
N GLN A 274 -0.29 15.71 -2.87
CA GLN A 274 0.70 14.72 -3.33
C GLN A 274 0.44 14.26 -4.76
N LEU A 275 1.51 13.71 -5.40
CA LEU A 275 1.46 13.15 -6.75
C LEU A 275 1.03 14.18 -7.81
N ASN A 276 1.68 15.35 -7.79
CA ASN A 276 1.48 16.44 -8.76
C ASN A 276 2.82 16.94 -9.31
N SER A 277 2.82 18.05 -10.04
CA SER A 277 4.03 18.71 -10.54
C SER A 277 4.21 20.10 -9.93
N LEU A 278 3.96 20.21 -8.61
CA LEU A 278 4.12 21.47 -7.90
C LEU A 278 5.61 21.82 -7.75
N THR A 279 5.94 23.09 -8.01
CA THR A 279 7.29 23.64 -8.01
C THR A 279 7.45 24.74 -6.95
N GLY A 280 8.63 25.36 -6.91
CA GLY A 280 8.92 26.45 -5.96
C GLY A 280 9.17 25.94 -4.54
N HIS A 281 9.04 26.84 -3.57
CA HIS A 281 9.29 26.55 -2.16
C HIS A 281 7.99 26.24 -1.41
N ILE A 282 8.10 25.54 -0.31
CA ILE A 282 6.99 25.44 0.65
C ILE A 282 6.79 26.82 1.27
N PRO A 283 5.64 27.49 1.09
CA PRO A 283 5.44 28.85 1.60
C PRO A 283 5.48 28.92 3.12
N PRO A 284 6.32 29.76 3.72
CA PRO A 284 6.38 29.91 5.18
C PRO A 284 5.05 30.42 5.80
N GLU A 285 4.23 31.08 4.98
CA GLU A 285 2.89 31.54 5.36
C GLU A 285 1.94 30.40 5.70
N LEU A 286 2.16 29.18 5.17
CA LEU A 286 1.33 28.01 5.50
C LEU A 286 1.36 27.69 7.02
N SER A 287 2.31 28.25 7.77
CA SER A 287 2.27 28.24 9.25
C SER A 287 0.99 28.85 9.82
N GLY A 288 0.26 29.64 9.03
CA GLY A 288 -1.06 30.17 9.37
C GLY A 288 -2.18 29.13 9.42
N LEU A 289 -1.97 27.89 8.96
CA LEU A 289 -2.91 26.78 9.00
C LEU A 289 -2.94 26.16 10.42
N ILE A 290 -3.35 26.91 11.40
CA ILE A 290 -3.23 26.57 12.84
C ILE A 290 -4.00 25.31 13.25
N SER A 291 -5.00 24.90 12.47
CA SER A 291 -5.78 23.66 12.71
C SER A 291 -5.20 22.44 12.00
N LEU A 292 -4.10 22.60 11.24
CA LEU A 292 -3.57 21.53 10.38
C LEU A 292 -3.10 20.33 11.21
N THR A 293 -3.64 19.15 10.86
CA THR A 293 -3.27 17.86 11.47
C THR A 293 -2.56 16.96 10.47
N ALA A 294 -2.87 17.06 9.17
CA ALA A 294 -2.27 16.26 8.12
C ALA A 294 -1.81 17.14 6.95
N LEU A 295 -0.54 17.01 6.62
CA LEU A 295 0.09 17.66 5.46
C LEU A 295 0.74 16.60 4.58
N ASP A 296 0.27 16.48 3.34
CA ASP A 296 0.91 15.64 2.33
C ASP A 296 1.21 16.45 1.07
N LEU A 297 2.50 16.72 0.86
CA LEU A 297 3.06 17.39 -0.32
C LEU A 297 4.01 16.45 -1.07
N SER A 298 3.97 15.16 -0.79
CA SER A 298 4.91 14.18 -1.35
C SER A 298 4.76 14.03 -2.86
N ASN A 299 5.82 13.53 -3.49
CA ASN A 299 5.87 13.26 -4.94
C ASN A 299 5.46 14.48 -5.76
N ASN A 300 6.27 15.54 -5.63
CA ASN A 300 6.19 16.80 -6.36
C ASN A 300 7.62 17.25 -6.75
N GLU A 301 7.76 18.47 -7.29
CA GLU A 301 9.04 19.07 -7.67
C GLU A 301 9.44 20.24 -6.72
N LEU A 302 8.96 20.20 -5.47
CA LEU A 302 9.20 21.26 -4.49
C LEU A 302 10.68 21.33 -4.12
N THR A 303 11.18 22.55 -3.93
CA THR A 303 12.56 22.87 -3.56
C THR A 303 12.63 23.69 -2.28
N GLY A 304 13.85 24.03 -1.85
CA GLY A 304 14.05 24.86 -0.66
C GLY A 304 14.06 24.08 0.65
N GLU A 305 14.05 24.82 1.74
CA GLU A 305 14.07 24.27 3.09
C GLU A 305 12.66 24.14 3.69
N ILE A 306 12.50 23.30 4.71
CA ILE A 306 11.26 23.28 5.49
C ILE A 306 11.22 24.59 6.32
N PRO A 307 10.17 25.42 6.20
CA PRO A 307 10.11 26.71 6.89
C PRO A 307 10.14 26.58 8.42
N GLU A 308 11.02 27.33 9.08
CA GLU A 308 11.08 27.39 10.56
C GLU A 308 9.77 27.87 11.20
N THR A 309 8.96 28.65 10.45
CA THR A 309 7.62 29.09 10.89
C THR A 309 6.65 27.94 11.12
N PHE A 310 6.90 26.75 10.54
CA PHE A 310 6.06 25.57 10.75
C PHE A 310 6.03 25.09 12.21
N SER A 311 6.95 25.58 13.05
CA SER A 311 6.88 25.39 14.51
C SER A 311 5.54 25.82 15.12
N ALA A 312 4.76 26.69 14.45
CA ALA A 312 3.42 27.09 14.87
C ALA A 312 2.34 26.01 14.63
N LEU A 313 2.60 24.98 13.81
CA LEU A 313 1.65 23.91 13.46
C LEU A 313 1.56 22.85 14.56
N THR A 314 1.23 23.24 15.78
CA THR A 314 1.29 22.37 16.98
C THR A 314 0.28 21.22 16.98
N ASN A 315 -0.74 21.27 16.10
CA ASN A 315 -1.74 20.20 15.96
C ASN A 315 -1.32 19.07 15.00
N ILE A 316 -0.18 19.25 14.32
CA ILE A 316 0.26 18.32 13.27
C ILE A 316 0.49 16.91 13.81
N THR A 317 -0.02 15.93 13.11
CA THR A 317 0.13 14.49 13.39
C THR A 317 0.86 13.76 12.27
N LEU A 318 0.68 14.21 11.04
CA LEU A 318 1.21 13.58 9.84
C LEU A 318 1.88 14.61 8.93
N ILE A 319 3.12 14.33 8.56
CA ILE A 319 3.87 15.10 7.56
C ILE A 319 4.49 14.14 6.55
N HIS A 320 4.07 14.29 5.31
CA HIS A 320 4.65 13.64 4.14
C HIS A 320 5.22 14.69 3.19
N LEU A 321 6.55 14.68 3.05
CA LEU A 321 7.29 15.55 2.11
C LEU A 321 8.21 14.72 1.20
N PHE A 322 8.08 13.40 1.20
CA PHE A 322 8.94 12.49 0.46
C PHE A 322 8.84 12.68 -1.06
N MET A 323 9.87 12.26 -1.79
CA MET A 323 9.95 12.40 -3.25
C MET A 323 9.75 13.85 -3.71
N ASN A 324 10.66 14.72 -3.26
CA ASN A 324 10.77 16.11 -3.67
C ASN A 324 12.25 16.48 -3.86
N ASN A 325 12.53 17.75 -4.13
CA ASN A 325 13.88 18.30 -4.22
C ASN A 325 14.24 19.20 -3.02
N LEU A 326 13.64 18.92 -1.86
CA LEU A 326 13.84 19.71 -0.63
C LEU A 326 15.26 19.49 -0.09
N TYR A 327 15.85 20.52 0.53
CA TYR A 327 17.21 20.49 1.08
C TYR A 327 17.29 21.19 2.44
N GLY A 328 18.50 21.37 2.94
CA GLY A 328 18.76 21.97 4.26
C GLY A 328 18.63 20.96 5.39
N GLN A 329 18.50 21.43 6.62
CA GLN A 329 18.39 20.58 7.78
C GLN A 329 16.93 20.27 8.11
N ILE A 330 16.69 19.13 8.77
CA ILE A 330 15.39 18.85 9.38
C ILE A 330 15.28 19.75 10.62
N PRO A 331 14.32 20.71 10.67
CA PRO A 331 14.22 21.67 11.75
C PRO A 331 14.06 21.05 13.14
N ALA A 332 14.68 21.66 14.15
CA ALA A 332 14.68 21.12 15.51
C ALA A 332 13.28 21.01 16.12
N PHE A 333 12.36 21.88 15.74
CA PHE A 333 10.98 21.89 16.25
C PHE A 333 10.18 20.61 15.97
N PHE A 334 10.60 19.76 15.00
CA PHE A 334 9.97 18.45 14.80
C PHE A 334 10.02 17.58 16.05
N GLY A 335 11.07 17.72 16.87
CA GLY A 335 11.15 17.04 18.14
C GLY A 335 10.21 17.59 19.22
N ASP A 336 9.69 18.80 19.04
CA ASP A 336 8.83 19.51 20.00
C ASP A 336 7.33 19.35 19.66
N PHE A 337 6.99 18.81 18.50
CA PHE A 337 5.59 18.60 18.12
C PHE A 337 4.88 17.61 19.07
N PRO A 338 3.83 18.04 19.79
CA PRO A 338 3.21 17.22 20.82
C PRO A 338 2.40 16.04 20.26
N ASN A 339 2.04 16.09 18.98
CA ASN A 339 1.12 15.14 18.36
C ASN A 339 1.72 14.38 17.17
N LEU A 340 2.97 14.63 16.80
CA LEU A 340 3.59 14.02 15.62
C LEU A 340 3.58 12.50 15.74
N TYR A 341 2.94 11.87 14.78
CA TYR A 341 2.70 10.44 14.71
C TYR A 341 3.41 9.79 13.53
N ILE A 342 3.42 10.46 12.36
CA ILE A 342 4.09 10.01 11.14
C ILE A 342 4.93 11.14 10.58
N LEU A 343 6.21 10.84 10.32
CA LEU A 343 7.15 11.73 9.63
C LEU A 343 7.83 10.96 8.50
N GLN A 344 7.52 11.32 7.26
CA GLN A 344 8.10 10.72 6.06
C GLN A 344 8.72 11.80 5.17
N LEU A 345 10.06 11.77 5.05
CA LEU A 345 10.89 12.76 4.34
C LEU A 345 11.80 12.09 3.30
N TRP A 346 11.58 10.82 2.98
CA TRP A 346 12.47 10.03 2.14
C TRP A 346 12.58 10.58 0.71
N GLN A 347 13.71 10.30 0.06
CA GLN A 347 14.02 10.75 -1.31
C GLN A 347 13.91 12.27 -1.46
N ASN A 348 14.82 12.95 -0.75
CA ASN A 348 15.05 14.39 -0.79
C ASN A 348 16.56 14.67 -0.68
N ASN A 349 16.93 15.92 -0.44
CA ASN A 349 18.32 16.36 -0.32
C ASN A 349 18.64 16.90 1.08
N PHE A 350 17.94 16.40 2.13
CA PHE A 350 18.14 16.85 3.50
C PHE A 350 19.52 16.48 4.04
N THR A 351 20.11 17.39 4.82
CA THR A 351 21.43 17.26 5.43
C THR A 351 21.37 17.42 6.96
N GLY A 352 22.51 17.32 7.63
CA GLY A 352 22.57 17.50 9.10
C GLY A 352 22.01 16.31 9.86
N ALA A 353 21.72 16.48 11.14
CA ALA A 353 21.28 15.42 12.03
C ALA A 353 19.77 15.47 12.28
N LEU A 354 19.18 14.32 12.63
CA LEU A 354 17.82 14.29 13.16
C LEU A 354 17.74 15.09 14.47
N PRO A 355 16.59 15.78 14.74
CA PRO A 355 16.38 16.47 16.01
C PRO A 355 16.57 15.52 17.20
N LYS A 356 17.40 15.92 18.19
CA LYS A 356 17.77 15.06 19.33
C LYS A 356 16.58 14.63 20.20
N ASN A 357 15.54 15.45 20.24
CA ASN A 357 14.30 15.23 21.00
C ASN A 357 13.18 14.60 20.16
N LEU A 358 13.45 14.18 18.91
CA LEU A 358 12.47 13.50 18.06
C LEU A 358 11.98 12.20 18.72
N GLY A 359 10.66 12.02 18.80
CA GLY A 359 10.02 10.90 19.49
C GLY A 359 9.72 11.14 20.98
N ARG A 360 10.23 12.22 21.58
CA ARG A 360 10.02 12.56 23.01
C ARG A 360 8.54 12.72 23.38
N ASN A 361 7.68 13.09 22.41
CA ASN A 361 6.23 13.17 22.59
C ASN A 361 5.57 11.81 22.91
N GLY A 362 6.28 10.71 22.71
CA GLY A 362 5.81 9.35 22.94
C GLY A 362 4.72 8.87 21.96
N LYS A 363 4.47 9.60 20.87
CA LYS A 363 3.42 9.26 19.89
C LYS A 363 3.97 8.81 18.54
N LEU A 364 5.25 9.05 18.24
CA LEU A 364 5.86 8.72 16.97
C LEU A 364 5.71 7.23 16.66
N LYS A 365 5.13 6.91 15.51
CA LYS A 365 4.87 5.56 15.02
C LYS A 365 5.72 5.20 13.82
N ILE A 366 5.88 6.13 12.88
CA ILE A 366 6.64 5.93 11.64
C ILE A 366 7.62 7.08 11.47
N LEU A 367 8.88 6.72 11.29
CA LEU A 367 9.93 7.63 10.82
C LEU A 367 10.56 7.00 9.59
N ASP A 368 10.44 7.67 8.44
CA ASP A 368 11.14 7.30 7.22
C ASP A 368 11.86 8.51 6.63
N VAL A 369 13.19 8.43 6.60
CA VAL A 369 14.08 9.45 6.05
C VAL A 369 15.05 8.86 5.02
N THR A 370 14.69 7.75 4.42
CA THR A 370 15.48 7.03 3.41
C THR A 370 15.91 7.95 2.27
N TRP A 371 17.08 7.67 1.66
CA TRP A 371 17.58 8.40 0.49
C TRP A 371 17.66 9.91 0.72
N ASN A 372 18.52 10.29 1.69
CA ASN A 372 18.89 11.67 1.98
C ASN A 372 20.40 11.76 2.24
N HIS A 373 20.88 12.91 2.72
CA HIS A 373 22.27 13.15 3.11
C HIS A 373 22.40 13.40 4.63
N LEU A 374 21.54 12.74 5.41
CA LEU A 374 21.49 12.93 6.87
C LEU A 374 22.72 12.31 7.54
N THR A 375 23.21 12.98 8.57
CA THR A 375 24.42 12.63 9.34
C THR A 375 24.09 12.50 10.84
N GLY A 376 25.11 12.30 11.67
CA GLY A 376 24.97 12.24 13.13
C GLY A 376 24.42 10.91 13.61
N THR A 377 23.90 10.89 14.83
CA THR A 377 23.47 9.68 15.51
C THR A 377 21.96 9.50 15.50
N ILE A 378 21.49 8.26 15.65
CA ILE A 378 20.07 7.95 15.84
C ILE A 378 19.63 8.49 17.21
N PRO A 379 18.56 9.32 17.30
CA PRO A 379 18.06 9.84 18.57
C PRO A 379 17.56 8.75 19.51
N ARG A 380 17.88 8.86 20.81
CA ARG A 380 17.49 7.86 21.82
C ARG A 380 16.01 7.87 22.16
N ASP A 381 15.35 9.03 22.10
CA ASP A 381 13.95 9.21 22.48
C ASP A 381 12.94 8.68 21.45
N LEU A 382 13.37 8.14 20.30
CA LEU A 382 12.47 7.75 19.20
C LEU A 382 11.32 6.82 19.64
N CYS A 383 11.56 5.90 20.56
CA CYS A 383 10.55 4.98 21.06
C CYS A 383 10.12 5.26 22.51
N LYS A 384 10.28 6.47 23.02
CA LYS A 384 10.02 6.81 24.43
C LYS A 384 8.61 6.46 24.91
N GLY A 385 7.61 6.54 24.03
CA GLY A 385 6.22 6.16 24.33
C GLY A 385 5.87 4.72 24.01
N GLY A 386 6.82 3.90 23.56
CA GLY A 386 6.59 2.51 23.19
C GLY A 386 5.63 2.35 22.00
N ARG A 387 5.59 3.31 21.04
CA ARG A 387 4.67 3.29 19.90
C ARG A 387 5.35 3.20 18.54
N LEU A 388 6.66 3.38 18.46
CA LEU A 388 7.41 3.33 17.21
C LEU A 388 7.29 1.94 16.60
N GLN A 389 6.79 1.85 15.38
CA GLN A 389 6.60 0.61 14.61
C GLN A 389 7.60 0.48 13.45
N MET A 390 7.91 1.60 12.80
CA MET A 390 8.80 1.61 11.65
C MET A 390 9.86 2.67 11.81
N LEU A 391 11.12 2.24 11.81
CA LEU A 391 12.31 3.09 11.78
C LEU A 391 13.08 2.78 10.49
N ILE A 392 13.00 3.70 9.53
CA ILE A 392 13.56 3.53 8.20
C ILE A 392 14.52 4.67 7.88
N LEU A 393 15.82 4.36 7.84
CA LEU A 393 16.93 5.31 7.77
C LEU A 393 17.88 5.02 6.60
N MET A 394 17.52 4.14 5.68
CA MET A 394 18.39 3.60 4.64
C MET A 394 19.00 4.70 3.76
N TYR A 395 20.18 4.42 3.19
CA TYR A 395 20.86 5.30 2.24
C TYR A 395 21.02 6.74 2.76
N ASN A 396 21.74 6.87 3.87
CA ASN A 396 22.14 8.12 4.50
C ASN A 396 23.60 8.05 5.00
N PHE A 397 24.01 8.98 5.83
CA PHE A 397 25.34 9.03 6.43
C PHE A 397 25.28 8.97 7.96
N PHE A 398 24.27 8.32 8.54
CA PHE A 398 24.18 8.13 9.98
C PHE A 398 25.38 7.38 10.52
N SER A 399 25.89 7.81 11.68
CA SER A 399 27.07 7.23 12.35
C SER A 399 26.79 7.03 13.83
N GLY A 400 27.74 6.42 14.55
CA GLY A 400 27.58 6.08 15.95
C GLY A 400 26.77 4.82 16.18
N PRO A 401 26.52 4.45 17.45
CA PRO A 401 25.83 3.22 17.81
C PRO A 401 24.32 3.28 17.59
N ILE A 402 23.71 2.11 17.43
CA ILE A 402 22.26 1.95 17.53
C ILE A 402 21.88 2.12 19.01
N PRO A 403 20.91 3.01 19.36
CA PRO A 403 20.51 3.24 20.75
C PRO A 403 19.98 1.98 21.44
N GLU A 404 20.45 1.71 22.67
CA GLU A 404 20.00 0.56 23.47
C GLU A 404 18.49 0.61 23.75
N GLU A 405 17.91 1.79 23.83
CA GLU A 405 16.48 2.02 24.05
C GLU A 405 15.60 1.42 22.94
N LEU A 406 16.14 1.23 21.73
CA LEU A 406 15.42 0.55 20.65
C LEU A 406 15.25 -0.95 20.93
N GLY A 407 16.14 -1.54 21.74
CA GLY A 407 16.00 -2.95 22.20
C GLY A 407 14.85 -3.16 23.21
N GLU A 408 14.31 -2.09 23.78
CA GLU A 408 13.15 -2.11 24.70
C GLU A 408 11.83 -1.73 24.01
N CYS A 409 11.88 -1.38 22.72
CA CYS A 409 10.76 -0.87 21.93
C CYS A 409 9.81 -1.97 21.47
N LYS A 410 8.95 -2.50 22.35
CA LYS A 410 8.07 -3.66 22.08
C LYS A 410 7.11 -3.47 20.90
N SER A 411 6.85 -2.24 20.47
CA SER A 411 6.00 -1.93 19.32
C SER A 411 6.73 -1.99 17.98
N LEU A 412 8.09 -2.07 18.00
CA LEU A 412 8.89 -1.99 16.78
C LEU A 412 8.70 -3.25 15.93
N VAL A 413 8.32 -3.03 14.68
CA VAL A 413 8.05 -4.07 13.69
C VAL A 413 9.18 -4.16 12.67
N LYS A 414 9.74 -3.00 12.28
CA LYS A 414 10.80 -2.92 11.28
C LYS A 414 11.87 -1.91 11.69
N ILE A 415 13.13 -2.33 11.58
CA ILE A 415 14.29 -1.45 11.59
C ILE A 415 15.08 -1.66 10.29
N ARG A 416 15.19 -0.61 9.49
CA ARG A 416 15.87 -0.63 8.21
C ARG A 416 16.84 0.55 8.16
N ALA A 417 18.13 0.28 8.35
CA ALA A 417 19.19 1.29 8.36
C ALA A 417 20.40 0.89 7.51
N MET A 418 20.16 0.10 6.46
CA MET A 418 21.21 -0.32 5.55
C MET A 418 21.85 0.88 4.82
N LYS A 419 23.12 0.72 4.39
CA LYS A 419 23.85 1.76 3.66
C LYS A 419 23.98 3.05 4.47
N ASN A 420 24.66 2.93 5.64
CA ASN A 420 25.02 4.02 6.55
C ASN A 420 26.45 3.80 7.08
N PHE A 421 26.85 4.55 8.10
CA PHE A 421 28.13 4.40 8.80
C PHE A 421 27.94 4.04 10.28
N LEU A 422 26.85 3.36 10.62
CA LEU A 422 26.55 2.92 11.98
C LEU A 422 27.66 1.99 12.48
N ASN A 423 28.07 2.15 13.73
CA ASN A 423 29.14 1.38 14.35
C ASN A 423 28.75 0.87 15.74
N GLY A 424 29.67 0.21 16.43
CA GLY A 424 29.40 -0.41 17.74
C GLY A 424 28.58 -1.70 17.59
N THR A 425 28.01 -2.16 18.71
CA THR A 425 27.27 -3.42 18.79
C THR A 425 25.77 -3.21 18.48
N ILE A 426 25.12 -4.27 18.03
CA ILE A 426 23.67 -4.28 17.89
C ILE A 426 23.05 -4.57 19.26
N PRO A 427 22.14 -3.71 19.79
CA PRO A 427 21.48 -3.96 21.06
C PRO A 427 20.80 -5.32 21.11
N ALA A 428 21.16 -6.16 22.09
CA ALA A 428 20.64 -7.53 22.21
C ALA A 428 19.11 -7.60 22.29
N GLY A 429 18.48 -6.61 22.88
CA GLY A 429 17.03 -6.51 22.99
C GLY A 429 16.29 -6.51 21.67
N ILE A 430 16.90 -5.98 20.59
CA ILE A 430 16.26 -5.89 19.26
C ILE A 430 15.88 -7.29 18.72
N PHE A 431 16.70 -8.32 19.00
CA PHE A 431 16.44 -9.70 18.58
C PHE A 431 15.35 -10.41 19.40
N ASN A 432 14.84 -9.75 20.45
CA ASN A 432 13.86 -10.30 21.39
C ASN A 432 12.53 -9.54 21.37
N LEU A 433 12.37 -8.58 20.46
CA LEU A 433 11.15 -7.78 20.37
C LEU A 433 10.00 -8.61 19.78
N PRO A 434 8.81 -8.61 20.43
CA PRO A 434 7.73 -9.55 20.12
C PRO A 434 7.09 -9.31 18.75
N LEU A 435 7.18 -8.10 18.19
CA LEU A 435 6.58 -7.73 16.92
C LEU A 435 7.61 -7.52 15.80
N MET A 436 8.91 -7.63 16.12
CA MET A 436 9.99 -7.38 15.17
C MET A 436 9.94 -8.40 14.03
N ASN A 437 9.61 -7.93 12.85
CA ASN A 437 9.52 -8.77 11.64
C ASN A 437 10.76 -8.66 10.74
N MET A 438 11.39 -7.49 10.72
CA MET A 438 12.50 -7.22 9.79
C MET A 438 13.61 -6.39 10.43
N ILE A 439 14.83 -6.91 10.36
CA ILE A 439 16.08 -6.21 10.71
C ILE A 439 16.96 -6.14 9.46
N GLU A 440 17.16 -4.93 8.91
CA GLU A 440 18.07 -4.66 7.79
C GLU A 440 19.09 -3.61 8.21
N LEU A 441 20.28 -4.08 8.60
CA LEU A 441 21.40 -3.27 9.07
C LEU A 441 22.67 -3.49 8.22
N ASN A 442 22.51 -4.12 7.07
CA ASN A 442 23.61 -4.43 6.17
C ASN A 442 24.30 -3.15 5.63
N ASP A 443 25.52 -3.32 5.10
CA ASP A 443 26.33 -2.22 4.58
C ASP A 443 26.55 -1.08 5.61
N ASN A 444 27.10 -1.44 6.78
CA ASN A 444 27.47 -0.53 7.87
C ASN A 444 28.85 -0.88 8.46
N ASN A 445 29.22 -0.28 9.57
CA ASN A 445 30.45 -0.57 10.31
C ASN A 445 30.17 -1.25 11.67
N LEU A 446 29.04 -1.96 11.79
CA LEU A 446 28.64 -2.63 13.04
C LEU A 446 29.65 -3.73 13.39
N SER A 447 29.90 -3.91 14.68
CA SER A 447 30.94 -4.80 15.21
C SER A 447 30.46 -5.53 16.47
N GLY A 448 31.35 -6.31 17.07
CA GLY A 448 31.03 -7.13 18.25
C GLY A 448 30.35 -8.43 17.86
N GLU A 449 29.85 -9.14 18.85
CA GLU A 449 29.27 -10.46 18.70
C GLU A 449 27.74 -10.41 18.63
N LEU A 450 27.13 -11.40 17.97
CA LEU A 450 25.69 -11.60 18.00
C LEU A 450 25.28 -12.15 19.38
N PRO A 451 24.16 -11.69 19.96
CA PRO A 451 23.74 -12.13 21.30
C PRO A 451 23.40 -13.61 21.31
N GLY A 452 23.85 -14.32 22.36
CA GLY A 452 23.60 -15.75 22.52
C GLY A 452 22.13 -16.11 22.72
N ASN A 453 21.35 -15.20 23.31
CA ASN A 453 19.92 -15.41 23.55
C ASN A 453 19.10 -14.58 22.55
N MET A 454 18.38 -15.27 21.66
CA MET A 454 17.46 -14.71 20.70
C MET A 454 16.10 -15.42 20.85
N SER A 455 15.01 -14.65 20.96
CA SER A 455 13.66 -15.17 21.22
C SER A 455 12.55 -14.44 20.45
N GLY A 456 12.92 -13.65 19.45
CA GLY A 456 11.97 -12.88 18.61
C GLY A 456 11.23 -13.78 17.62
N GLU A 457 10.15 -14.43 18.04
CA GLU A 457 9.41 -15.40 17.22
C GLU A 457 8.83 -14.80 15.93
N ALA A 458 8.58 -13.48 15.88
CA ALA A 458 8.03 -12.81 14.71
C ALA A 458 9.09 -12.44 13.64
N LEU A 459 10.40 -12.60 13.95
CA LEU A 459 11.45 -12.14 13.06
C LEU A 459 11.53 -12.99 11.79
N GLY A 460 11.11 -12.40 10.66
CA GLY A 460 11.09 -13.05 9.34
C GLY A 460 12.35 -12.81 8.52
N GLN A 461 13.00 -11.64 8.65
CA GLN A 461 14.19 -11.31 7.90
C GLN A 461 15.28 -10.70 8.78
N LEU A 462 16.47 -11.26 8.68
CA LEU A 462 17.67 -10.77 9.36
C LEU A 462 18.79 -10.57 8.33
N LYS A 463 19.12 -9.30 8.03
CA LYS A 463 20.17 -8.91 7.08
C LYS A 463 21.19 -8.05 7.79
N LEU A 464 22.36 -8.63 8.04
CA LEU A 464 23.51 -8.02 8.73
C LEU A 464 24.78 -8.06 7.89
N ASP A 465 24.65 -8.41 6.63
CA ASP A 465 25.77 -8.59 5.72
C ASP A 465 26.57 -7.29 5.53
N ASN A 466 27.83 -7.48 5.13
CA ASN A 466 28.74 -6.37 4.85
C ASN A 466 28.92 -5.42 6.05
N ASN A 467 29.33 -6.00 7.18
CA ASN A 467 29.65 -5.33 8.45
C ASN A 467 30.99 -5.85 9.01
N ASN A 468 31.31 -5.53 10.26
CA ASN A 468 32.48 -6.01 10.98
C ASN A 468 32.11 -6.93 12.16
N ILE A 469 30.95 -7.61 12.10
CA ILE A 469 30.45 -8.50 13.15
C ILE A 469 31.38 -9.69 13.29
N SER A 470 31.76 -10.06 14.52
CA SER A 470 32.73 -11.11 14.84
C SER A 470 32.13 -12.15 15.79
N GLY A 471 32.94 -13.14 16.17
CA GLY A 471 32.51 -14.24 17.02
C GLY A 471 31.66 -15.26 16.28
N GLN A 472 31.02 -16.17 17.02
CA GLN A 472 30.29 -17.28 16.46
C GLN A 472 28.86 -16.92 16.07
N ILE A 473 28.27 -17.66 15.12
CA ILE A 473 26.82 -17.65 14.92
C ILE A 473 26.19 -18.35 16.14
N PRO A 474 25.42 -17.62 16.98
CA PRO A 474 24.95 -18.21 18.24
C PRO A 474 23.84 -19.26 18.01
N PRO A 475 23.81 -20.34 18.80
CA PRO A 475 22.73 -21.35 18.72
C PRO A 475 21.32 -20.76 18.91
N GLY A 476 21.18 -19.62 19.61
CA GLY A 476 19.91 -18.91 19.77
C GLY A 476 19.23 -18.48 18.50
N ILE A 477 19.96 -18.41 17.36
CA ILE A 477 19.37 -18.10 16.04
C ILE A 477 18.28 -19.12 15.65
N GLY A 478 18.42 -20.37 16.10
CA GLY A 478 17.44 -21.43 15.86
C GLY A 478 16.08 -21.22 16.57
N ASN A 479 15.97 -20.25 17.48
CA ASN A 479 14.71 -19.89 18.16
C ASN A 479 13.87 -18.89 17.35
N LEU A 480 14.42 -18.31 16.28
CA LEU A 480 13.72 -17.34 15.43
C LEU A 480 12.77 -18.07 14.46
N SER A 481 11.70 -18.65 14.97
CA SER A 481 10.86 -19.63 14.28
C SER A 481 10.20 -19.13 12.99
N SER A 482 10.01 -17.83 12.83
CA SER A 482 9.46 -17.20 11.61
C SER A 482 10.52 -16.82 10.57
N LEU A 483 11.83 -17.07 10.86
CA LEU A 483 12.90 -16.60 9.99
C LEU A 483 12.86 -17.28 8.62
N THR A 484 12.78 -16.48 7.58
CA THR A 484 12.78 -16.91 6.17
C THR A 484 14.07 -16.55 5.44
N VAL A 485 14.73 -15.43 5.83
CA VAL A 485 15.94 -14.93 5.20
C VAL A 485 17.00 -14.61 6.25
N LEU A 486 18.19 -15.17 6.09
CA LEU A 486 19.35 -14.93 6.93
C LEU A 486 20.55 -14.54 6.06
N PHE A 487 20.96 -13.26 6.12
CA PHE A 487 22.13 -12.72 5.45
C PHE A 487 23.16 -12.24 6.45
N LEU A 488 24.27 -12.96 6.52
CA LEU A 488 25.42 -12.68 7.39
C LEU A 488 26.73 -12.57 6.60
N GLN A 489 26.66 -12.57 5.27
CA GLN A 489 27.85 -12.60 4.41
C GLN A 489 28.73 -11.36 4.60
N LYS A 490 30.04 -11.53 4.29
CA LYS A 490 31.04 -10.46 4.39
C LYS A 490 31.08 -9.80 5.77
N ASN A 491 31.27 -10.62 6.79
CA ASN A 491 31.56 -10.24 8.16
C ASN A 491 32.87 -10.88 8.63
N ARG A 492 33.13 -10.91 9.92
CA ARG A 492 34.28 -11.55 10.56
C ARG A 492 33.86 -12.71 11.45
N LEU A 493 32.74 -13.36 11.13
CA LEU A 493 32.20 -14.48 11.90
C LEU A 493 33.13 -15.68 11.81
N ASP A 494 33.29 -16.39 12.91
CA ASP A 494 34.13 -17.59 13.06
C ASP A 494 33.36 -18.75 13.70
N GLY A 495 34.08 -19.79 14.18
CA GLY A 495 33.47 -20.97 14.79
C GLY A 495 32.73 -21.84 13.78
N GLU A 496 31.80 -22.64 14.25
CA GLU A 496 31.08 -23.62 13.44
C GLU A 496 29.64 -23.15 13.12
N ILE A 497 29.03 -23.72 12.08
CA ILE A 497 27.60 -23.51 11.81
C ILE A 497 26.80 -24.24 12.89
N PRO A 498 26.00 -23.54 13.71
CA PRO A 498 25.23 -24.20 14.77
C PRO A 498 24.13 -25.09 14.18
N GLU A 499 24.00 -26.33 14.67
CA GLU A 499 22.97 -27.26 14.20
C GLU A 499 21.55 -26.70 14.33
N THR A 500 21.33 -25.84 15.33
CA THR A 500 20.03 -25.22 15.61
C THR A 500 19.48 -24.36 14.49
N ILE A 501 20.33 -23.81 13.62
CA ILE A 501 19.89 -23.03 12.45
C ILE A 501 18.99 -23.85 11.52
N PHE A 502 19.21 -25.17 11.48
CA PHE A 502 18.47 -26.11 10.65
C PHE A 502 17.19 -26.62 11.33
N ASN A 503 16.83 -26.10 12.51
CA ASN A 503 15.52 -26.27 13.13
C ASN A 503 14.48 -25.27 12.58
N LEU A 504 14.91 -24.23 11.86
CA LEU A 504 14.08 -23.19 11.28
C LEU A 504 13.27 -23.75 10.11
N LYS A 505 11.97 -23.96 10.30
CA LYS A 505 11.09 -24.62 9.31
C LYS A 505 10.75 -23.74 8.10
N LEU A 506 10.81 -22.41 8.27
CA LEU A 506 10.44 -21.44 7.24
C LEU A 506 11.64 -20.84 6.50
N ILE A 507 12.87 -21.20 6.91
CA ILE A 507 14.06 -20.64 6.31
C ILE A 507 14.19 -21.05 4.83
N SER A 508 14.19 -20.06 3.95
CA SER A 508 14.32 -20.26 2.51
C SER A 508 15.70 -19.87 1.98
N THR A 509 16.33 -18.90 2.61
CA THR A 509 17.62 -18.40 2.13
C THR A 509 18.60 -18.21 3.28
N ILE A 510 19.79 -18.81 3.14
CA ILE A 510 20.91 -18.61 4.05
C ILE A 510 22.14 -18.20 3.24
N ASN A 511 22.70 -17.04 3.57
CA ASN A 511 23.98 -16.59 3.00
C ASN A 511 24.94 -16.19 4.11
N ILE A 512 26.04 -16.94 4.23
CA ILE A 512 27.13 -16.69 5.20
C ILE A 512 28.48 -16.55 4.49
N THR A 513 28.49 -16.30 3.18
CA THR A 513 29.70 -16.24 2.36
C THR A 513 30.71 -15.18 2.84
N GLY A 514 32.00 -15.45 2.68
CA GLY A 514 33.01 -14.46 2.98
C GLY A 514 33.15 -14.14 4.47
N ASN A 515 33.16 -15.15 5.31
CA ASN A 515 33.47 -15.13 6.73
C ASN A 515 34.69 -16.05 7.04
N ASN A 516 34.93 -16.34 8.30
CA ASN A 516 35.98 -17.28 8.75
C ASN A 516 35.38 -18.55 9.41
N ILE A 517 34.15 -18.93 9.00
CA ILE A 517 33.41 -20.06 9.57
C ILE A 517 34.11 -21.37 9.22
N SER A 518 34.27 -22.24 10.21
CA SER A 518 35.00 -23.51 10.13
C SER A 518 34.14 -24.70 10.50
N GLY A 519 34.73 -25.86 10.69
CA GLY A 519 34.02 -27.08 11.04
C GLY A 519 33.29 -27.71 9.86
N LYS A 520 32.36 -28.59 10.15
CA LYS A 520 31.63 -29.36 9.13
C LYS A 520 30.26 -28.73 8.84
N ILE A 521 29.73 -29.00 7.65
CA ILE A 521 28.32 -28.74 7.38
C ILE A 521 27.49 -29.77 8.20
N PRO A 522 26.66 -29.34 9.15
CA PRO A 522 25.89 -30.24 10.00
C PRO A 522 24.98 -31.17 9.20
N SER A 523 24.80 -32.41 9.66
CA SER A 523 23.91 -33.39 9.01
C SER A 523 22.44 -32.96 9.06
N SER A 524 22.05 -32.17 10.06
CA SER A 524 20.72 -31.53 10.19
C SER A 524 20.39 -30.53 9.05
N PHE A 525 21.37 -30.14 8.24
CA PHE A 525 21.16 -29.31 7.04
C PHE A 525 20.02 -29.81 6.15
N SER A 526 19.91 -31.13 5.98
CA SER A 526 18.85 -31.78 5.21
C SER A 526 17.44 -31.64 5.80
N SER A 527 17.30 -31.16 7.04
CA SER A 527 15.99 -31.02 7.72
C SER A 527 15.23 -29.77 7.32
N CYS A 528 15.87 -28.82 6.62
CA CYS A 528 15.26 -27.55 6.19
C CYS A 528 14.64 -27.68 4.78
N SER A 529 13.51 -28.35 4.66
CA SER A 529 12.85 -28.62 3.36
C SER A 529 12.47 -27.37 2.57
N SER A 530 12.32 -26.22 3.24
CA SER A 530 11.96 -24.93 2.60
C SER A 530 13.14 -24.18 2.00
N LEU A 531 14.39 -24.70 2.11
CA LEU A 531 15.57 -24.03 1.57
C LEU A 531 15.55 -24.01 0.03
N THR A 532 15.64 -22.80 -0.50
CA THR A 532 15.75 -22.54 -1.95
C THR A 532 17.12 -22.03 -2.34
N SER A 533 17.85 -21.35 -1.44
CA SER A 533 19.14 -20.75 -1.72
C SER A 533 20.08 -20.85 -0.53
N VAL A 534 21.28 -21.41 -0.78
CA VAL A 534 22.35 -21.57 0.21
C VAL A 534 23.67 -21.13 -0.40
N ASP A 535 24.31 -20.13 0.23
CA ASP A 535 25.66 -19.70 -0.10
C ASP A 535 26.55 -19.70 1.15
N PHE A 536 27.40 -20.72 1.25
CA PHE A 536 28.40 -20.89 2.31
C PHE A 536 29.84 -20.70 1.77
N SER A 537 29.98 -20.15 0.58
CA SER A 537 31.25 -19.99 -0.08
C SER A 537 32.24 -19.09 0.68
N ARG A 538 33.55 -19.17 0.34
CA ARG A 538 34.58 -18.29 0.90
C ARG A 538 34.59 -18.32 2.43
N ASN A 539 34.69 -19.52 3.00
CA ASN A 539 34.84 -19.81 4.42
C ASN A 539 35.97 -20.84 4.64
N SER A 540 36.08 -21.41 5.82
CA SER A 540 37.05 -22.46 6.17
C SER A 540 36.35 -23.80 6.49
N LEU A 541 35.17 -24.04 5.88
CA LEU A 541 34.38 -25.27 6.10
C LEU A 541 35.16 -26.51 5.62
N SER A 542 35.10 -27.59 6.39
CA SER A 542 35.81 -28.82 6.15
C SER A 542 34.89 -30.05 6.15
N GLY A 543 35.46 -31.24 5.92
CA GLY A 543 34.69 -32.48 5.91
C GLY A 543 33.90 -32.67 4.61
N LYS A 544 32.86 -33.50 4.63
CA LYS A 544 32.12 -33.95 3.45
C LYS A 544 30.79 -33.19 3.32
N ILE A 545 30.30 -33.07 2.08
CA ILE A 545 28.91 -32.68 1.87
C ILE A 545 27.99 -33.76 2.46
N PRO A 546 27.04 -33.43 3.35
CA PRO A 546 26.11 -34.41 3.90
C PRO A 546 25.26 -35.04 2.78
N LYS A 547 25.16 -36.39 2.78
CA LYS A 547 24.38 -37.12 1.76
C LYS A 547 22.90 -36.67 1.72
N GLY A 548 22.36 -36.24 2.87
CA GLY A 548 20.97 -35.72 2.95
C GLY A 548 20.71 -34.43 2.15
N VAL A 549 21.71 -33.80 1.56
CA VAL A 549 21.51 -32.60 0.72
C VAL A 549 20.45 -32.83 -0.37
N SER A 550 20.35 -34.04 -0.91
CA SER A 550 19.36 -34.43 -1.93
C SER A 550 17.90 -34.43 -1.44
N GLN A 551 17.67 -34.33 -0.13
CA GLN A 551 16.33 -34.22 0.45
C GLN A 551 15.76 -32.79 0.34
N LEU A 552 16.60 -31.82 -0.01
CA LEU A 552 16.21 -30.42 -0.22
C LEU A 552 15.64 -30.26 -1.65
N SER A 553 14.39 -30.69 -1.85
CA SER A 553 13.72 -30.73 -3.16
C SER A 553 13.60 -29.37 -3.84
N ASP A 554 13.50 -28.31 -3.05
CA ASP A 554 13.24 -26.94 -3.54
C ASP A 554 14.53 -26.12 -3.72
N LEU A 555 15.70 -26.71 -3.36
CA LEU A 555 16.98 -26.02 -3.44
C LEU A 555 17.36 -25.72 -4.90
N SER A 556 17.41 -24.43 -5.23
CA SER A 556 17.77 -23.95 -6.57
C SER A 556 19.22 -23.47 -6.69
N LEU A 557 19.79 -22.99 -5.58
CA LEU A 557 21.17 -22.51 -5.51
C LEU A 557 21.91 -23.16 -4.34
N LEU A 558 23.04 -23.80 -4.67
CA LEU A 558 23.99 -24.32 -3.68
C LEU A 558 25.42 -23.86 -4.05
N ASN A 559 25.96 -22.93 -3.29
CA ASN A 559 27.35 -22.46 -3.44
C ASN A 559 28.16 -22.81 -2.20
N LEU A 560 29.09 -23.74 -2.35
CA LEU A 560 30.03 -24.19 -1.33
C LEU A 560 31.50 -23.90 -1.74
N SER A 561 31.71 -23.09 -2.77
CA SER A 561 33.02 -22.84 -3.35
C SER A 561 34.00 -22.15 -2.37
N ARG A 562 35.27 -22.31 -2.59
CA ARG A 562 36.35 -21.67 -1.79
C ARG A 562 36.23 -21.99 -0.30
N ASN A 563 36.29 -23.29 0.00
CA ASN A 563 36.32 -23.88 1.34
C ASN A 563 37.42 -24.96 1.41
N GLN A 564 37.42 -25.78 2.44
CA GLN A 564 38.32 -26.94 2.65
C GLN A 564 37.52 -28.25 2.67
N LEU A 565 36.43 -28.32 1.90
CA LEU A 565 35.55 -29.49 1.85
C LEU A 565 36.26 -30.64 1.13
N THR A 566 36.05 -31.87 1.65
CA THR A 566 36.76 -33.09 1.21
C THR A 566 35.79 -34.21 0.84
N GLY A 567 36.33 -35.34 0.39
CA GLY A 567 35.54 -36.53 0.05
C GLY A 567 34.94 -36.46 -1.34
N SER A 568 34.12 -37.43 -1.69
CA SER A 568 33.44 -37.48 -3.00
C SER A 568 32.19 -36.60 -3.04
N ILE A 569 31.87 -36.06 -4.20
CA ILE A 569 30.63 -35.37 -4.47
C ILE A 569 29.48 -36.40 -4.40
N PRO A 570 28.42 -36.17 -3.58
CA PRO A 570 27.30 -37.11 -3.50
C PRO A 570 26.60 -37.27 -4.85
N SER A 571 26.48 -38.51 -5.34
CA SER A 571 25.78 -38.83 -6.60
C SER A 571 24.27 -38.48 -6.55
N GLU A 572 23.72 -38.46 -5.35
CA GLU A 572 22.32 -38.13 -5.06
C GLU A 572 21.92 -36.71 -5.51
N ILE A 573 22.88 -35.79 -5.67
CA ILE A 573 22.65 -34.44 -6.25
C ILE A 573 22.11 -34.55 -7.68
N SER A 574 22.35 -35.64 -8.40
CA SER A 574 21.82 -35.86 -9.75
C SER A 574 20.29 -35.86 -9.82
N TYR A 575 19.63 -36.14 -8.69
CA TYR A 575 18.16 -36.18 -8.58
C TYR A 575 17.53 -34.85 -8.16
N MET A 576 18.32 -33.83 -7.86
CA MET A 576 17.83 -32.51 -7.41
C MET A 576 17.41 -31.65 -8.61
N THR A 577 16.25 -31.94 -9.16
CA THR A 577 15.76 -31.30 -10.41
C THR A 577 15.54 -29.79 -10.29
N SER A 578 15.33 -29.27 -9.09
CA SER A 578 15.19 -27.83 -8.81
C SER A 578 16.55 -27.08 -8.76
N LEU A 579 17.68 -27.80 -8.66
CA LEU A 579 18.99 -27.20 -8.49
C LEU A 579 19.52 -26.63 -9.82
N VAL A 580 19.43 -25.31 -9.97
CA VAL A 580 19.85 -24.57 -11.16
C VAL A 580 21.34 -24.16 -11.08
N THR A 581 21.78 -23.78 -9.90
CA THR A 581 23.15 -23.29 -9.66
C THR A 581 23.85 -24.16 -8.63
N LEU A 582 24.97 -24.79 -9.05
CA LEU A 582 25.87 -25.51 -8.17
C LEU A 582 27.28 -24.96 -8.36
N ASP A 583 27.93 -24.54 -7.27
CA ASP A 583 29.36 -24.17 -7.28
C ASP A 583 30.10 -24.86 -6.13
N LEU A 584 30.94 -25.82 -6.47
CA LEU A 584 31.83 -26.61 -5.58
C LEU A 584 33.29 -26.30 -5.81
N SER A 585 33.60 -25.28 -6.60
CA SER A 585 34.97 -24.94 -7.03
C SER A 585 35.86 -24.55 -5.84
N TYR A 586 37.16 -24.74 -6.02
CA TYR A 586 38.20 -24.39 -5.04
C TYR A 586 37.94 -25.02 -3.65
N ASN A 587 37.92 -26.35 -3.62
CA ASN A 587 37.86 -27.20 -2.43
C ASN A 587 38.88 -28.35 -2.56
N ASP A 588 38.80 -29.36 -1.70
CA ASP A 588 39.65 -30.56 -1.70
C ASP A 588 38.81 -31.83 -2.00
N PHE A 589 37.81 -31.71 -2.87
CA PHE A 589 37.00 -32.88 -3.29
C PHE A 589 37.88 -33.89 -4.09
N ILE A 590 37.54 -35.16 -3.95
CA ILE A 590 38.27 -36.29 -4.57
C ILE A 590 37.31 -37.17 -5.40
N GLY A 591 37.89 -37.98 -6.29
CA GLY A 591 37.14 -38.95 -7.08
C GLY A 591 36.55 -38.33 -8.37
N MET A 592 35.52 -38.96 -8.93
CA MET A 592 34.91 -38.47 -10.17
C MET A 592 33.69 -37.59 -9.89
N VAL A 593 33.50 -36.55 -10.68
CA VAL A 593 32.25 -35.81 -10.74
C VAL A 593 31.16 -36.78 -11.24
N PRO A 594 30.04 -36.94 -10.50
CA PRO A 594 28.99 -37.84 -10.95
C PRO A 594 28.44 -37.46 -12.33
N VAL A 595 28.02 -38.46 -13.09
CA VAL A 595 27.53 -38.29 -14.46
C VAL A 595 26.00 -38.49 -14.50
N GLY A 596 25.33 -37.76 -15.38
CA GLY A 596 23.89 -37.88 -15.58
C GLY A 596 23.04 -36.99 -14.68
N GLY A 597 21.74 -37.00 -14.91
CA GLY A 597 20.78 -36.15 -14.17
C GLY A 597 21.14 -34.66 -14.20
N GLN A 598 21.00 -33.99 -13.07
CA GLN A 598 21.24 -32.55 -12.96
C GLN A 598 22.71 -32.14 -13.22
N PHE A 599 23.68 -33.06 -13.04
CA PHE A 599 25.10 -32.74 -13.33
C PHE A 599 25.37 -32.37 -14.80
N LEU A 600 24.50 -32.76 -15.73
CA LEU A 600 24.61 -32.40 -17.15
C LEU A 600 24.37 -30.89 -17.38
N ALA A 601 23.71 -30.20 -16.45
CA ALA A 601 23.40 -28.78 -16.54
C ALA A 601 24.54 -27.89 -15.99
N PHE A 602 25.48 -28.44 -15.20
CA PHE A 602 26.53 -27.64 -14.58
C PHE A 602 27.77 -27.55 -15.44
N ASN A 603 28.41 -26.38 -15.43
CA ASN A 603 29.67 -26.14 -16.15
C ASN A 603 30.85 -26.73 -15.39
N GLU A 604 31.94 -27.02 -16.12
CA GLU A 604 33.22 -27.48 -15.54
C GLU A 604 33.79 -26.48 -14.51
N SER A 605 33.51 -25.18 -14.69
CA SER A 605 33.88 -24.13 -13.73
C SER A 605 33.31 -24.35 -12.33
N SER A 606 32.15 -24.98 -12.21
CA SER A 606 31.53 -25.34 -10.92
C SER A 606 32.34 -26.31 -10.08
N PHE A 607 33.30 -27.02 -10.70
CA PHE A 607 34.16 -28.03 -10.08
C PHE A 607 35.65 -27.67 -10.12
N ALA A 608 35.99 -26.53 -10.74
CA ALA A 608 37.37 -26.09 -10.94
C ALA A 608 38.10 -25.91 -9.60
N GLY A 609 39.45 -26.07 -9.59
CA GLY A 609 40.26 -25.84 -8.40
C GLY A 609 40.14 -26.91 -7.32
N ASN A 610 39.69 -28.14 -7.65
CA ASN A 610 39.74 -29.34 -6.82
C ASN A 610 40.81 -30.26 -7.36
N PRO A 611 42.02 -30.32 -6.74
CA PRO A 611 43.20 -30.96 -7.37
C PRO A 611 43.04 -32.47 -7.61
N GLN A 612 42.21 -33.15 -6.81
CA GLN A 612 42.04 -34.62 -6.85
C GLN A 612 40.67 -35.02 -7.44
N LEU A 613 39.92 -34.06 -8.04
CA LEU A 613 38.63 -34.31 -8.66
C LEU A 613 38.79 -34.49 -10.17
N CYS A 614 38.24 -35.56 -10.70
CA CYS A 614 38.28 -35.91 -12.12
C CYS A 614 36.98 -35.52 -12.83
N LEU A 615 37.08 -34.81 -13.95
CA LEU A 615 35.94 -34.48 -14.81
C LEU A 615 35.73 -35.59 -15.84
N PRO A 616 34.48 -36.00 -16.14
CA PRO A 616 34.17 -37.14 -17.03
C PRO A 616 34.70 -37.00 -18.48
N ARG A 617 35.00 -35.78 -18.94
CA ARG A 617 35.44 -35.49 -20.30
C ARG A 617 36.95 -35.50 -20.50
N ASN A 618 37.78 -35.58 -19.45
CA ASN A 618 39.22 -35.45 -19.52
C ASN A 618 39.89 -36.71 -19.03
N ALA A 619 40.14 -37.72 -19.91
CA ALA A 619 41.02 -38.85 -19.81
C ALA A 619 40.99 -39.76 -18.53
N PRO A 620 41.49 -40.99 -18.57
CA PRO A 620 41.25 -41.97 -17.54
C PRO A 620 41.84 -41.56 -16.19
N CYS A 621 41.01 -41.39 -15.19
CA CYS A 621 41.43 -41.41 -13.79
C CYS A 621 41.98 -42.80 -13.49
N LEU A 622 43.29 -42.92 -13.25
CA LEU A 622 43.87 -44.13 -12.73
C LEU A 622 43.26 -44.46 -11.40
N SER A 623 42.49 -45.55 -11.33
CA SER A 623 42.01 -46.13 -10.09
C SER A 623 43.19 -46.41 -9.16
N LEU A 624 43.26 -45.73 -8.04
CA LEU A 624 44.16 -46.05 -6.93
C LEU A 624 43.65 -47.30 -6.20
N GLU A 625 43.73 -48.46 -6.85
CA GLU A 625 43.86 -49.74 -6.17
C GLU A 625 45.26 -50.25 -6.40
N ASN A 626 46.06 -50.23 -5.31
CA ASN A 626 47.38 -50.87 -5.12
C ASN A 626 48.48 -50.54 -6.14
N THR A 627 49.36 -49.60 -5.79
CA THR A 627 50.83 -49.89 -5.68
C THR A 627 51.54 -48.63 -5.15
N ALA A 628 52.41 -48.83 -4.20
CA ALA A 628 53.38 -47.86 -3.76
C ALA A 628 54.42 -47.60 -4.91
N GLU A 629 54.98 -46.36 -4.86
CA GLU A 629 56.09 -45.87 -5.64
C GLU A 629 55.84 -45.46 -7.10
N HIS A 630 55.71 -44.16 -7.33
CA HIS A 630 56.65 -43.35 -8.12
C HIS A 630 56.11 -41.90 -8.25
N SER A 631 57.00 -40.96 -7.88
CA SER A 631 56.85 -39.51 -8.08
C SER A 631 56.71 -39.15 -9.57
N GLY A 632 55.63 -38.50 -9.94
CA GLY A 632 55.39 -37.95 -11.28
C GLY A 632 54.78 -36.56 -11.22
N GLN A 633 55.60 -35.53 -11.38
CA GLN A 633 55.18 -34.14 -11.53
C GLN A 633 54.27 -33.97 -12.77
N CYS A 634 53.05 -33.53 -12.60
CA CYS A 634 52.24 -33.01 -13.70
C CYS A 634 52.70 -31.61 -14.11
N ARG A 635 53.25 -31.50 -15.32
CA ARG A 635 53.58 -30.23 -15.97
C ARG A 635 52.28 -29.47 -16.37
N ARG A 636 52.24 -28.20 -16.00
CA ARG A 636 51.20 -27.24 -16.45
C ARG A 636 51.37 -26.95 -17.95
N PRO A 637 50.31 -26.91 -18.77
CA PRO A 637 50.31 -26.14 -20.00
C PRO A 637 49.90 -24.70 -19.70
N SER A 638 50.75 -23.77 -20.10
CA SER A 638 50.44 -22.34 -20.14
C SER A 638 49.51 -22.06 -21.34
N PHE A 639 48.35 -21.51 -21.11
CA PHE A 639 47.60 -20.85 -22.15
C PHE A 639 47.16 -19.44 -21.74
N GLY A 640 47.36 -18.55 -22.71
CA GLY A 640 47.34 -17.12 -22.58
C GLY A 640 45.94 -16.53 -22.30
N ILE A 641 46.00 -15.37 -21.75
CA ILE A 641 44.90 -14.48 -21.37
C ILE A 641 44.20 -13.97 -22.64
N SER A 642 42.91 -14.19 -22.74
CA SER A 642 42.02 -13.37 -23.57
C SER A 642 40.92 -12.76 -22.67
N LYS A 643 41.00 -11.42 -22.57
CA LYS A 643 39.98 -10.60 -21.96
C LYS A 643 38.72 -10.62 -22.85
N LEU A 644 37.57 -11.05 -22.37
CA LEU A 644 36.30 -10.41 -22.67
C LEU A 644 35.16 -11.05 -21.82
N VAL A 645 34.24 -10.17 -21.41
CA VAL A 645 32.91 -10.46 -20.82
C VAL A 645 32.85 -10.53 -19.28
N ILE A 646 32.89 -9.35 -18.68
CA ILE A 646 32.13 -9.06 -17.46
C ILE A 646 31.10 -7.98 -17.86
N THR A 647 29.87 -8.38 -18.09
CA THR A 647 28.70 -7.53 -17.94
C THR A 647 27.46 -8.42 -18.12
N VAL A 648 26.50 -8.27 -17.25
CA VAL A 648 25.16 -8.89 -17.14
C VAL A 648 25.06 -9.90 -15.98
N VAL A 649 24.94 -9.41 -14.77
CA VAL A 649 24.00 -9.86 -13.71
C VAL A 649 23.93 -8.74 -12.66
N ALA A 650 23.21 -7.68 -12.96
CA ALA A 650 22.82 -6.67 -11.96
C ALA A 650 21.55 -5.96 -12.43
N LEU A 651 20.48 -6.71 -12.63
CA LEU A 651 19.18 -6.12 -12.94
C LEU A 651 18.08 -7.19 -12.75
N VAL A 652 17.81 -7.59 -11.52
CA VAL A 652 16.51 -8.16 -11.09
C VAL A 652 16.46 -8.22 -9.55
N THR A 653 16.50 -7.10 -8.85
CA THR A 653 16.05 -7.03 -7.45
C THR A 653 15.68 -5.59 -7.07
N SER A 654 14.88 -4.93 -7.89
CA SER A 654 14.25 -3.68 -7.47
C SER A 654 12.87 -3.56 -8.09
N LEU A 655 11.94 -4.38 -7.59
CA LEU A 655 10.47 -4.19 -7.73
C LEU A 655 9.81 -5.32 -6.92
N ILE A 656 9.63 -5.09 -5.66
CA ILE A 656 8.50 -5.47 -4.81
C ILE A 656 8.71 -4.76 -3.46
#